data_56eb52b5211128c442563a68607e6486
#
_entry.id   56eb52b5211128c442563a68607e6486
#
_cell.length_a   1.000
_cell.length_b   1.000
_cell.length_c   1.000
_cell.angle_alpha   90.00
_cell.angle_beta   90.00
_cell.angle_gamma   90.00
#
_symmetry.space_group_name_H-M   'P 1'
#
loop_
_entity.id
_entity.type
_entity.pdbx_description
1 polymer ?
#
loop_
_entity_poly.entity_id
_entity_poly.type
_entity_poly.pdbx_seq_one_letter_code
_entity_poly.pdbx_strand_id
1 'polypeptide(L)'
;MAELGKVPYVAQDVEEVQTLIRNLEASTKKDHRASKKTFSCKKTGFDVADSPAKIAVYSWRFQDWDYKRHDLPTYARGLFTSKNEKGQPEICIRGYDKFFNTEEVNATKWQNIENNTKGPYELSLKENGCIIFISGLHDGTLLVCSKHSTGARGDETKSHAIAGEHWIDQQLAAIGKTREDLARELRRRNATAVAELCDDDFEEHILAYTGENAGLYLHGININIPEFMTYPGPQVQAFAEEWGFRKTDFLALDDIQVTKAFLDEVAETGSYNGRDVEGFVIRCKSQEKASGPLVDWFFKYKFEEPYLMYRQWRECTKAVIAGRPPRFKKHIKITEEYLQYARRRLAENRSMGKDYAANHGIIKLRDDFLKEKNLKGSDIIREEYAITGGAPKDVSKDIILVPIATLGCGKTTIAVALVHLFGWGHVQNDNIQGKGRPPRFTKEVLTQLEDKPVVFADRNNAQRHERQQILSDVKTIHPEIRLVALNFVHTPETLAKIREVTQNRVFSRGDNHQTIQAASDQNKVLGIMEGFINRFEALNPYSQPDDGFDAVIDLDPIADSRDNLETVISQLSDFFPKLIPDVPSSNDLDDAIKVALSEYTPDIRHTIGDRGPKHNNKKQPFVSSPQWTKSTNTNHLLEGATSNSQEAEAPRICFSHPPKDPDP
;
A
#
# COMPACT_ATOMS: atom_id res chain seq x y z
N MET A 1 -7.89 15.82 40.48
CA MET A 1 -7.78 16.67 39.26
C MET A 1 -6.33 16.59 38.85
N ALA A 2 -6.04 15.75 37.85
CA ALA A 2 -4.72 15.71 37.25
C ALA A 2 -4.45 17.07 36.65
N GLU A 3 -3.28 17.68 36.94
CA GLU A 3 -2.83 18.91 36.29
C GLU A 3 -2.91 18.72 34.77
N LEU A 4 -3.88 19.39 34.13
CA LEU A 4 -3.91 19.57 32.70
C LEU A 4 -2.59 20.25 32.34
N GLY A 5 -1.64 19.49 31.78
CA GLY A 5 -0.31 19.99 31.42
C GLY A 5 -0.43 21.30 30.64
N LYS A 6 0.59 22.17 30.78
CA LYS A 6 0.62 23.46 30.04
C LYS A 6 0.32 23.22 28.57
N VAL A 7 -0.60 24.01 28.01
CA VAL A 7 -0.87 24.02 26.57
C VAL A 7 0.45 24.27 25.82
N PRO A 8 0.90 23.39 24.95
CA PRO A 8 2.12 23.60 24.20
C PRO A 8 1.93 24.85 23.31
N TYR A 9 2.84 25.80 23.45
CA TYR A 9 2.93 26.95 22.58
C TYR A 9 4.36 27.10 22.11
N VAL A 10 4.56 27.14 20.80
CA VAL A 10 5.83 27.42 20.16
C VAL A 10 5.59 28.44 19.05
N ALA A 11 6.33 29.55 19.09
CA ALA A 11 6.32 30.53 18.01
C ALA A 11 7.02 29.94 16.78
N GLN A 12 6.60 30.37 15.60
CA GLN A 12 7.32 30.02 14.36
C GLN A 12 8.65 30.76 14.29
N ASP A 13 9.71 30.04 13.96
CA ASP A 13 10.95 30.64 13.52
C ASP A 13 10.91 30.90 12.02
N VAL A 14 11.09 32.16 11.63
CA VAL A 14 10.98 32.61 10.23
C VAL A 14 12.08 31.98 9.36
N GLU A 15 13.28 31.77 9.88
CA GLU A 15 14.39 31.20 9.13
C GLU A 15 14.19 29.70 8.89
N GLU A 16 13.67 28.97 9.87
CA GLU A 16 13.31 27.57 9.73
C GLU A 16 12.19 27.38 8.70
N VAL A 17 11.11 28.17 8.79
CA VAL A 17 10.00 28.15 7.82
C VAL A 17 10.49 28.50 6.42
N GLN A 18 11.35 29.53 6.29
CA GLN A 18 11.93 29.90 5.00
C GLN A 18 12.81 28.79 4.42
N THR A 19 13.56 28.11 5.26
CA THR A 19 14.41 26.96 4.88
C THR A 19 13.54 25.79 4.39
N LEU A 20 12.47 25.47 5.12
CA LEU A 20 11.51 24.48 4.70
C LEU A 20 10.92 24.81 3.31
N ILE A 21 10.45 26.05 3.13
CA ILE A 21 9.85 26.47 1.84
C ILE A 21 10.86 26.39 0.70
N ARG A 22 12.12 26.80 0.91
CA ARG A 22 13.19 26.67 -0.09
C ARG A 22 13.43 25.20 -0.49
N ASN A 23 13.45 24.30 0.47
CA ASN A 23 13.61 22.85 0.22
C ASN A 23 12.41 22.27 -0.55
N LEU A 24 11.20 22.70 -0.23
CA LEU A 24 9.99 22.32 -0.94
C LEU A 24 10.01 22.86 -2.39
N GLU A 25 10.36 24.13 -2.59
CA GLU A 25 10.48 24.74 -3.93
C GLU A 25 11.57 24.09 -4.79
N ALA A 26 12.70 23.74 -4.20
CA ALA A 26 13.75 23.00 -4.88
C ALA A 26 13.24 21.64 -5.37
N SER A 27 12.30 21.03 -4.65
CA SER A 27 11.70 19.73 -4.99
C SER A 27 10.57 19.85 -6.05
N THR A 28 10.06 21.06 -6.36
CA THR A 28 9.06 21.25 -7.42
C THR A 28 9.68 21.32 -8.81
N LYS A 29 10.94 21.70 -8.93
CA LYS A 29 11.62 21.91 -10.22
C LYS A 29 11.98 20.56 -10.84
N LYS A 30 11.46 20.28 -12.03
CA LYS A 30 11.91 19.16 -12.88
C LYS A 30 13.28 19.51 -13.49
N ASP A 31 14.34 19.18 -12.81
CA ASP A 31 15.67 19.28 -13.37
C ASP A 31 15.97 18.05 -14.23
N HIS A 32 15.87 18.18 -15.54
CA HIS A 32 16.14 17.12 -16.51
C HIS A 32 17.62 16.68 -16.55
N ARG A 33 18.51 17.39 -15.84
CA ARG A 33 19.95 17.08 -15.79
C ARG A 33 20.38 16.30 -14.55
N ALA A 34 19.56 16.29 -13.50
CA ALA A 34 19.88 15.54 -12.28
C ALA A 34 19.32 14.10 -12.40
N SER A 35 20.18 13.16 -12.73
CA SER A 35 19.85 11.74 -12.92
C SER A 35 19.37 10.99 -11.65
N LYS A 36 19.04 11.67 -10.54
CA LYS A 36 18.63 11.09 -9.26
C LYS A 36 17.63 11.91 -8.45
N LYS A 37 16.72 12.68 -9.07
CA LYS A 37 15.58 13.16 -8.29
C LYS A 37 14.56 12.05 -8.13
N THR A 38 14.45 11.58 -6.92
CA THR A 38 13.70 10.41 -6.53
C THR A 38 12.30 10.73 -6.01
N PHE A 39 11.97 12.00 -5.78
CA PHE A 39 10.63 12.47 -5.41
C PHE A 39 10.32 13.86 -6.00
N SER A 40 9.04 14.23 -6.05
CA SER A 40 8.61 15.56 -6.50
C SER A 40 7.54 16.12 -5.59
N CYS A 41 7.65 17.42 -5.27
CA CYS A 41 6.64 18.18 -4.55
C CYS A 41 5.75 18.97 -5.51
N LYS A 42 4.44 18.98 -5.31
CA LYS A 42 3.49 19.82 -6.02
C LYS A 42 3.10 21.01 -5.15
N LYS A 43 3.27 22.22 -5.67
CA LYS A 43 2.78 23.48 -5.07
C LYS A 43 1.48 23.90 -5.77
N THR A 44 0.45 24.26 -5.01
CA THR A 44 -0.80 24.80 -5.55
C THR A 44 -1.19 26.03 -4.73
N GLY A 45 -1.46 27.17 -5.39
CA GLY A 45 -1.87 28.40 -4.75
C GLY A 45 -3.39 28.54 -4.73
N PHE A 46 -3.90 29.18 -3.68
CA PHE A 46 -5.31 29.53 -3.50
C PHE A 46 -5.41 30.93 -2.90
N ASP A 47 -6.34 31.76 -3.42
CA ASP A 47 -6.72 32.99 -2.82
C ASP A 47 -7.81 32.73 -1.78
N VAL A 48 -7.67 33.30 -0.59
CA VAL A 48 -8.67 33.16 0.49
C VAL A 48 -9.76 34.21 0.24
N ALA A 49 -10.94 33.73 -0.15
CA ALA A 49 -12.03 34.59 -0.65
C ALA A 49 -12.46 35.68 0.35
N ASP A 50 -12.59 35.29 1.63
CA ASP A 50 -13.10 36.19 2.69
C ASP A 50 -12.01 36.97 3.43
N SER A 51 -10.77 36.94 2.94
CA SER A 51 -9.65 37.64 3.55
C SER A 51 -9.65 39.14 3.19
N PRO A 52 -9.82 40.05 4.16
CA PRO A 52 -9.71 41.50 3.94
C PRO A 52 -8.32 41.89 3.41
N ALA A 53 -7.28 41.20 3.85
CA ALA A 53 -5.90 41.43 3.39
C ALA A 53 -5.57 40.70 2.06
N LYS A 54 -6.52 40.02 1.44
CA LYS A 54 -6.36 39.24 0.19
C LYS A 54 -5.20 38.24 0.30
N ILE A 55 -5.20 37.49 1.36
CA ILE A 55 -4.14 36.50 1.64
C ILE A 55 -4.21 35.36 0.63
N ALA A 56 -3.06 35.02 0.06
CA ALA A 56 -2.87 33.80 -0.71
C ALA A 56 -2.19 32.72 0.12
N VAL A 57 -2.69 31.49 0.03
CA VAL A 57 -2.11 30.31 0.69
C VAL A 57 -1.62 29.29 -0.34
N TYR A 58 -0.57 28.58 -0.01
CA TYR A 58 0.06 27.61 -0.90
C TYR A 58 0.07 26.23 -0.27
N SER A 59 -0.63 25.28 -0.88
CA SER A 59 -0.63 23.86 -0.50
C SER A 59 0.58 23.15 -1.07
N TRP A 60 1.20 22.30 -0.26
CA TRP A 60 2.35 21.47 -0.65
C TRP A 60 1.99 20.00 -0.55
N ARG A 61 2.31 19.23 -1.61
CA ARG A 61 1.94 17.82 -1.69
C ARG A 61 3.07 16.98 -2.27
N PHE A 62 3.38 15.86 -1.59
CA PHE A 62 4.15 14.74 -2.12
C PHE A 62 3.23 13.63 -2.63
N GLN A 63 3.78 12.66 -3.36
CA GLN A 63 3.06 11.43 -3.67
C GLN A 63 3.02 10.53 -2.42
N ASP A 64 1.96 9.75 -2.26
CA ASP A 64 1.78 8.96 -1.03
C ASP A 64 2.91 7.94 -0.80
N TRP A 65 3.49 7.37 -1.87
CA TRP A 65 4.65 6.47 -1.77
C TRP A 65 5.96 7.17 -1.36
N ASP A 66 6.11 8.48 -1.57
CA ASP A 66 7.30 9.23 -1.18
C ASP A 66 7.46 9.29 0.34
N TYR A 67 6.36 9.23 1.11
CA TYR A 67 6.40 9.29 2.58
C TYR A 67 7.10 8.10 3.26
N LYS A 68 7.45 7.03 2.52
CA LYS A 68 8.28 5.92 3.03
C LYS A 68 9.78 6.21 2.98
N ARG A 69 10.17 7.38 2.46
CA ARG A 69 11.57 7.83 2.35
C ARG A 69 11.99 8.54 3.65
N HIS A 70 13.31 8.62 3.87
CA HIS A 70 13.90 9.29 5.04
C HIS A 70 14.49 10.68 4.72
N ASP A 71 14.41 11.13 3.44
CA ASP A 71 15.03 12.36 2.95
C ASP A 71 14.02 13.42 2.46
N LEU A 72 12.77 13.34 2.91
CA LEU A 72 11.79 14.39 2.62
C LEU A 72 12.05 15.63 3.47
N PRO A 73 11.83 16.83 2.93
CA PRO A 73 11.95 18.08 3.72
C PRO A 73 10.88 18.20 4.81
N THR A 74 9.78 17.45 4.71
CA THR A 74 8.73 17.32 5.72
C THR A 74 7.90 16.07 5.46
N TYR A 75 7.30 15.53 6.51
CA TYR A 75 6.36 14.40 6.45
C TYR A 75 4.90 14.86 6.61
N ALA A 76 4.66 16.17 6.62
CA ALA A 76 3.33 16.73 6.80
C ALA A 76 2.38 16.33 5.66
N ARG A 77 1.22 15.77 6.04
CA ARG A 77 0.05 15.57 5.16
C ARG A 77 -0.96 16.67 5.46
N GLY A 78 -1.11 17.61 4.54
CA GLY A 78 -1.78 18.87 4.77
C GLY A 78 -0.79 19.91 5.31
N LEU A 79 -0.08 20.57 4.40
CA LEU A 79 0.80 21.70 4.71
C LEU A 79 0.42 22.87 3.82
N PHE A 80 0.06 23.99 4.46
CA PHE A 80 -0.18 25.23 3.74
C PHE A 80 0.70 26.32 4.35
N THR A 81 1.26 27.14 3.48
CA THR A 81 2.10 28.28 3.84
C THR A 81 1.52 29.57 3.29
N SER A 82 1.76 30.67 3.97
CA SER A 82 1.35 32.00 3.62
C SER A 82 2.45 33.00 3.95
N LYS A 83 2.09 34.29 3.95
CA LYS A 83 2.89 35.38 4.49
C LYS A 83 2.17 35.97 5.70
N ASN A 84 2.91 36.26 6.76
CA ASN A 84 2.38 36.99 7.91
C ASN A 84 2.20 38.49 7.61
N GLU A 85 1.72 39.26 8.58
CA GLU A 85 1.51 40.71 8.49
C GLU A 85 2.75 41.51 8.08
N LYS A 86 3.95 40.98 8.34
CA LYS A 86 5.25 41.58 7.99
C LYS A 86 5.75 41.11 6.61
N GLY A 87 4.96 40.32 5.87
CA GLY A 87 5.34 39.75 4.59
C GLY A 87 6.34 38.59 4.68
N GLN A 88 6.63 38.11 5.86
CA GLN A 88 7.53 36.98 6.11
C GLN A 88 6.77 35.65 5.94
N PRO A 89 7.45 34.57 5.51
CA PRO A 89 6.82 33.27 5.35
C PRO A 89 6.36 32.69 6.68
N GLU A 90 5.16 32.08 6.66
CA GLU A 90 4.61 31.37 7.80
C GLU A 90 3.91 30.07 7.36
N ILE A 91 3.81 29.09 8.26
CA ILE A 91 2.94 27.95 8.13
C ILE A 91 1.57 28.34 8.67
N CYS A 92 0.55 28.30 7.83
CA CYS A 92 -0.82 28.59 8.25
C CYS A 92 -1.67 27.33 8.49
N ILE A 93 -1.31 26.20 7.89
CA ILE A 93 -1.88 24.87 8.19
C ILE A 93 -0.77 23.84 8.35
N ARG A 94 -0.83 23.07 9.42
CA ARG A 94 0.06 21.96 9.74
C ARG A 94 -0.74 20.70 10.07
N GLY A 95 -0.91 19.83 9.07
CA GLY A 95 -1.49 18.51 9.29
C GLY A 95 -0.54 17.58 10.07
N TYR A 96 -0.96 16.33 10.25
CA TYR A 96 -0.09 15.32 10.85
C TYR A 96 1.08 14.98 9.94
N ASP A 97 2.16 14.54 10.52
CA ASP A 97 3.15 13.76 9.80
C ASP A 97 2.51 12.43 9.37
N LYS A 98 2.95 11.91 8.22
CA LYS A 98 2.46 10.61 7.75
C LYS A 98 2.75 9.55 8.79
N PHE A 99 1.72 8.92 9.31
CA PHE A 99 1.79 7.73 10.14
C PHE A 99 1.17 6.52 9.42
N PHE A 100 1.63 5.33 9.78
CA PHE A 100 1.38 4.10 9.04
C PHE A 100 0.51 3.13 9.87
N ASN A 101 -0.07 2.14 9.20
CA ASN A 101 -0.74 1.06 9.91
C ASN A 101 0.30 0.16 10.60
N THR A 102 -0.13 -0.58 11.61
CA THR A 102 0.64 -1.73 12.11
C THR A 102 1.04 -2.62 10.95
N GLU A 103 2.25 -3.16 11.00
CA GLU A 103 2.86 -4.02 9.99
C GLU A 103 3.08 -3.40 8.59
N GLU A 104 2.77 -2.10 8.38
CA GLU A 104 2.91 -1.44 7.06
C GLU A 104 4.36 -1.04 6.74
N VAL A 105 5.14 -0.68 7.74
CA VAL A 105 6.56 -0.30 7.65
C VAL A 105 7.33 -0.88 8.83
N ASN A 106 8.65 -0.93 8.72
CA ASN A 106 9.47 -1.54 9.77
C ASN A 106 9.22 -0.94 11.17
N ALA A 107 9.09 0.39 11.27
CA ALA A 107 8.82 1.06 12.54
C ALA A 107 7.46 0.68 13.16
N THR A 108 6.48 0.25 12.37
CA THR A 108 5.14 -0.14 12.82
C THR A 108 4.94 -1.65 12.97
N LYS A 109 5.99 -2.46 12.85
CA LYS A 109 5.95 -3.86 13.28
C LYS A 109 5.81 -3.93 14.79
N TRP A 110 4.98 -4.85 15.29
CA TRP A 110 4.70 -4.95 16.74
C TRP A 110 5.96 -5.03 17.58
N GLN A 111 6.93 -5.86 17.19
CA GLN A 111 8.21 -5.96 17.88
C GLN A 111 8.94 -4.60 18.02
N ASN A 112 8.88 -3.75 16.98
CA ASN A 112 9.50 -2.43 17.03
C ASN A 112 8.66 -1.43 17.83
N ILE A 113 7.34 -1.51 17.77
CA ILE A 113 6.44 -0.72 18.62
C ILE A 113 6.73 -1.02 20.08
N GLU A 114 6.74 -2.30 20.47
CA GLU A 114 7.02 -2.76 21.83
C GLU A 114 8.40 -2.29 22.36
N ASN A 115 9.43 -2.34 21.51
CA ASN A 115 10.79 -2.01 21.92
C ASN A 115 11.09 -0.51 21.92
N ASN A 116 10.44 0.29 21.05
CA ASN A 116 10.85 1.66 20.75
C ASN A 116 9.82 2.72 21.17
N THR A 117 8.69 2.31 21.78
CA THR A 117 7.65 3.26 22.20
C THR A 117 7.40 3.22 23.70
N LYS A 118 6.84 4.31 24.22
CA LYS A 118 6.42 4.45 25.61
C LYS A 118 5.05 5.13 25.67
N GLY A 119 4.26 4.68 26.65
CA GLY A 119 3.01 5.31 27.01
C GLY A 119 3.11 6.70 27.64
N PRO A 120 1.98 7.35 27.92
CA PRO A 120 0.67 6.76 27.74
C PRO A 120 0.34 6.53 26.26
N TYR A 121 -0.36 5.43 25.97
CA TYR A 121 -0.92 5.14 24.65
C TYR A 121 -2.33 5.73 24.61
N GLU A 122 -2.47 6.83 23.86
CA GLU A 122 -3.74 7.50 23.68
C GLU A 122 -4.40 6.95 22.41
N LEU A 123 -5.51 6.24 22.57
CA LEU A 123 -6.28 5.64 21.48
C LEU A 123 -7.47 6.53 21.17
N SER A 124 -7.52 7.07 19.98
CA SER A 124 -8.70 7.75 19.44
C SER A 124 -9.34 6.92 18.35
N LEU A 125 -10.68 6.85 18.37
CA LEU A 125 -11.39 6.14 17.32
C LEU A 125 -11.08 6.77 15.97
N LYS A 126 -10.79 5.93 14.97
CA LYS A 126 -10.59 6.40 13.61
C LYS A 126 -11.94 6.57 12.94
N GLU A 127 -12.43 7.80 12.91
CA GLU A 127 -13.64 8.16 12.19
C GLU A 127 -13.44 8.00 10.68
N ASN A 128 -14.53 7.79 9.95
CA ASN A 128 -14.52 7.49 8.52
C ASN A 128 -15.17 8.61 7.71
N GLY A 129 -14.38 9.60 7.35
CA GLY A 129 -14.82 10.80 6.63
C GLY A 129 -13.67 11.44 5.84
N CYS A 130 -13.70 12.77 5.75
CA CYS A 130 -12.70 13.58 5.08
C CYS A 130 -11.99 14.50 6.05
N ILE A 131 -10.67 14.54 6.00
CA ILE A 131 -9.88 15.42 6.87
C ILE A 131 -10.09 16.90 6.54
N ILE A 132 -10.33 17.71 7.58
CA ILE A 132 -10.46 19.16 7.54
C ILE A 132 -9.45 19.80 8.48
N PHE A 133 -8.74 20.79 7.99
CA PHE A 133 -7.80 21.60 8.74
C PHE A 133 -8.37 23.01 8.94
N ILE A 134 -8.25 23.54 10.15
CA ILE A 134 -8.84 24.82 10.55
C ILE A 134 -7.76 25.62 11.28
N SER A 135 -7.55 26.87 10.86
CA SER A 135 -6.55 27.77 11.46
C SER A 135 -6.98 29.24 11.34
N GLY A 136 -6.34 30.12 12.09
CA GLY A 136 -6.56 31.56 12.01
C GLY A 136 -5.45 32.28 11.23
N LEU A 137 -5.82 33.11 10.28
CA LEU A 137 -4.90 33.99 9.56
C LEU A 137 -4.63 35.30 10.33
N HIS A 138 -3.60 36.04 9.93
CA HIS A 138 -3.18 37.27 10.63
C HIS A 138 -4.20 38.42 10.53
N ASP A 139 -5.10 38.39 9.54
CA ASP A 139 -6.16 39.39 9.34
C ASP A 139 -7.49 39.04 10.06
N GLY A 140 -7.48 37.97 10.85
CA GLY A 140 -8.65 37.48 11.59
C GLY A 140 -9.53 36.48 10.82
N THR A 141 -9.21 36.20 9.56
CA THR A 141 -9.95 35.24 8.76
C THR A 141 -9.73 33.80 9.25
N LEU A 142 -10.81 33.02 9.36
CA LEU A 142 -10.73 31.58 9.60
C LEU A 142 -10.41 30.87 8.29
N LEU A 143 -9.29 30.17 8.24
CA LEU A 143 -8.89 29.36 7.10
C LEU A 143 -9.35 27.91 7.32
N VAL A 144 -10.18 27.41 6.40
CA VAL A 144 -10.65 26.01 6.38
C VAL A 144 -10.15 25.33 5.12
N CYS A 145 -9.46 24.22 5.30
CA CYS A 145 -8.85 23.45 4.20
C CYS A 145 -9.25 21.98 4.28
N SER A 146 -9.43 21.36 3.13
CA SER A 146 -9.31 19.91 2.98
C SER A 146 -7.83 19.50 2.88
N LYS A 147 -7.55 18.23 2.69
CA LYS A 147 -6.18 17.69 2.62
C LYS A 147 -5.22 18.52 1.74
N HIS A 148 -5.70 19.10 0.63
CA HIS A 148 -4.86 19.79 -0.37
C HIS A 148 -5.49 21.02 -0.99
N SER A 149 -6.63 21.48 -0.53
CA SER A 149 -7.35 22.59 -1.13
C SER A 149 -8.18 23.39 -0.11
N THR A 150 -8.50 24.61 -0.46
CA THR A 150 -9.43 25.48 0.28
C THR A 150 -10.36 26.19 -0.71
N GLY A 151 -11.51 26.68 -0.22
CA GLY A 151 -12.52 27.37 -0.98
C GLY A 151 -13.24 26.50 -2.02
N ALA A 152 -14.09 27.14 -2.83
CA ALA A 152 -14.81 26.50 -3.92
C ALA A 152 -13.86 26.12 -5.07
N ARG A 153 -14.04 24.93 -5.63
CA ARG A 153 -13.24 24.42 -6.76
C ARG A 153 -14.08 24.30 -8.05
N GLY A 154 -14.83 25.34 -8.38
CA GLY A 154 -15.72 25.34 -9.54
C GLY A 154 -17.09 24.68 -9.30
N ASP A 155 -17.23 23.82 -8.31
CA ASP A 155 -18.49 23.26 -7.83
C ASP A 155 -18.47 23.28 -6.29
N GLU A 156 -19.15 24.23 -5.70
CA GLU A 156 -19.22 24.44 -4.25
C GLU A 156 -19.83 23.22 -3.54
N THR A 157 -20.77 22.55 -4.17
CA THR A 157 -21.48 21.40 -3.59
C THR A 157 -20.58 20.17 -3.39
N LYS A 158 -19.41 20.16 -4.03
CA LYS A 158 -18.42 19.06 -3.93
C LYS A 158 -17.15 19.46 -3.21
N SER A 159 -17.10 20.66 -2.63
CA SER A 159 -15.93 21.13 -1.91
C SER A 159 -15.98 20.71 -0.44
N HIS A 160 -15.07 19.81 -0.04
CA HIS A 160 -14.92 19.41 1.36
C HIS A 160 -14.58 20.59 2.28
N ALA A 161 -13.83 21.58 1.79
CA ALA A 161 -13.53 22.80 2.55
C ALA A 161 -14.81 23.59 2.84
N ILE A 162 -15.67 23.80 1.83
CA ILE A 162 -16.96 24.50 1.98
C ILE A 162 -17.92 23.71 2.89
N ALA A 163 -18.00 22.38 2.73
CA ALA A 163 -18.79 21.55 3.64
C ALA A 163 -18.28 21.65 5.08
N GLY A 164 -16.97 21.67 5.28
CA GLY A 164 -16.34 21.92 6.58
C GLY A 164 -16.69 23.30 7.14
N GLU A 165 -16.69 24.35 6.32
CA GLU A 165 -17.09 25.70 6.73
C GLU A 165 -18.56 25.75 7.19
N HIS A 166 -19.48 25.11 6.46
CA HIS A 166 -20.89 25.04 6.85
C HIS A 166 -21.07 24.38 8.22
N TRP A 167 -20.34 23.29 8.49
CA TRP A 167 -20.40 22.62 9.80
C TRP A 167 -19.81 23.50 10.90
N ILE A 168 -18.73 24.24 10.63
CA ILE A 168 -18.14 25.18 11.59
C ILE A 168 -19.17 26.29 11.94
N ASP A 169 -19.85 26.86 10.94
CA ASP A 169 -20.86 27.86 11.18
C ASP A 169 -21.99 27.39 12.07
N GLN A 170 -22.52 26.19 11.78
CA GLN A 170 -23.59 25.60 12.56
C GLN A 170 -23.17 25.34 14.01
N GLN A 171 -22.01 24.73 14.22
CA GLN A 171 -21.55 24.40 15.57
C GLN A 171 -21.19 25.65 16.39
N LEU A 172 -20.56 26.66 15.80
CA LEU A 172 -20.23 27.91 16.47
C LEU A 172 -21.50 28.70 16.82
N ALA A 173 -22.46 28.76 15.91
CA ALA A 173 -23.76 29.41 16.16
C ALA A 173 -24.52 28.76 17.32
N ALA A 174 -24.46 27.42 17.41
CA ALA A 174 -25.11 26.65 18.50
C ALA A 174 -24.56 26.98 19.90
N ILE A 175 -23.32 27.47 20.00
CA ILE A 175 -22.66 27.84 21.26
C ILE A 175 -22.45 29.35 21.41
N GLY A 176 -23.01 30.18 20.48
CA GLY A 176 -22.93 31.64 20.52
C GLY A 176 -21.54 32.23 20.27
N LYS A 177 -20.67 31.49 19.51
CA LYS A 177 -19.33 31.96 19.09
C LYS A 177 -19.32 32.25 17.59
N THR A 178 -18.27 32.94 17.12
CA THR A 178 -18.07 33.34 15.72
C THR A 178 -16.84 32.68 15.11
N ARG A 179 -16.74 32.77 13.74
CA ARG A 179 -15.53 32.34 13.03
C ARG A 179 -14.30 33.13 13.49
N GLU A 180 -14.46 34.44 13.73
CA GLU A 180 -13.38 35.31 14.18
C GLU A 180 -12.86 34.94 15.57
N ASP A 181 -13.76 34.48 16.47
CA ASP A 181 -13.36 33.99 17.80
C ASP A 181 -12.49 32.76 17.68
N LEU A 182 -12.90 31.79 16.87
CA LEU A 182 -12.13 30.57 16.62
C LEU A 182 -10.80 30.86 15.91
N ALA A 183 -10.83 31.75 14.89
CA ALA A 183 -9.62 32.18 14.17
C ALA A 183 -8.61 32.83 15.12
N ARG A 184 -9.07 33.72 15.97
CA ARG A 184 -8.23 34.40 16.97
C ARG A 184 -7.63 33.42 17.96
N GLU A 185 -8.40 32.47 18.44
CA GLU A 185 -7.91 31.47 19.39
C GLU A 185 -6.87 30.54 18.75
N LEU A 186 -7.10 30.03 17.54
CA LEU A 186 -6.14 29.20 16.83
C LEU A 186 -4.87 29.97 16.46
N ARG A 187 -5.03 31.24 16.04
CA ARG A 187 -3.89 32.14 15.76
C ARG A 187 -3.06 32.37 17.02
N ARG A 188 -3.72 32.68 18.15
CA ARG A 188 -3.06 32.86 19.46
C ARG A 188 -2.26 31.64 19.89
N ARG A 189 -2.75 30.45 19.58
CA ARG A 189 -2.09 29.17 19.85
C ARG A 189 -0.99 28.82 18.84
N ASN A 190 -0.89 29.53 17.72
CA ASN A 190 -0.10 29.16 16.56
C ASN A 190 -0.40 27.71 16.14
N ALA A 191 -1.67 27.37 15.98
CA ALA A 191 -2.10 25.98 15.83
C ALA A 191 -3.14 25.79 14.73
N THR A 192 -3.16 24.55 14.22
CA THR A 192 -4.18 24.02 13.31
C THR A 192 -5.04 23.01 14.07
N ALA A 193 -6.35 23.23 14.14
CA ALA A 193 -7.29 22.21 14.55
C ALA A 193 -7.51 21.24 13.40
N VAL A 194 -7.50 19.94 13.69
CA VAL A 194 -7.64 18.86 12.71
C VAL A 194 -8.86 18.02 13.06
N ALA A 195 -9.83 17.99 12.14
CA ALA A 195 -11.08 17.27 12.31
C ALA A 195 -11.35 16.34 11.13
N GLU A 196 -12.19 15.32 11.34
CA GLU A 196 -12.77 14.52 10.29
C GLU A 196 -14.19 14.99 10.02
N LEU A 197 -14.48 15.34 8.77
CA LEU A 197 -15.83 15.66 8.29
C LEU A 197 -16.54 14.34 8.00
N CYS A 198 -17.52 14.01 8.83
CA CYS A 198 -18.36 12.82 8.69
C CYS A 198 -19.80 13.29 8.45
N ASP A 199 -20.28 13.22 7.21
CA ASP A 199 -21.58 13.71 6.79
C ASP A 199 -22.07 12.96 5.55
N ASP A 200 -22.98 12.03 5.72
CA ASP A 200 -23.52 11.21 4.64
C ASP A 200 -24.44 11.99 3.70
N ASP A 201 -24.98 13.14 4.12
CA ASP A 201 -25.75 14.02 3.24
C ASP A 201 -24.83 14.75 2.25
N PHE A 202 -23.57 14.98 2.64
CA PHE A 202 -22.56 15.55 1.74
C PHE A 202 -21.89 14.44 0.91
N GLU A 203 -21.35 13.40 1.53
CA GLU A 203 -20.69 12.27 0.86
C GLU A 203 -20.68 11.03 1.77
N GLU A 204 -21.29 9.94 1.31
CA GLU A 204 -21.23 8.66 2.00
C GLU A 204 -19.89 7.95 1.79
N HIS A 205 -19.30 7.45 2.88
CA HIS A 205 -18.10 6.63 2.87
C HIS A 205 -18.41 5.14 3.06
N ILE A 206 -17.97 4.55 4.16
CA ILE A 206 -18.20 3.13 4.48
C ILE A 206 -19.07 2.99 5.72
N LEU A 207 -18.77 3.78 6.77
CA LEU A 207 -19.53 3.79 8.00
C LEU A 207 -20.58 4.90 7.98
N ALA A 208 -21.70 4.71 8.68
CA ALA A 208 -22.82 5.63 8.68
C ALA A 208 -22.62 6.82 9.63
N TYR A 209 -22.83 8.04 9.09
CA TYR A 209 -22.82 9.29 9.85
C TYR A 209 -24.01 10.15 9.45
N THR A 210 -25.19 9.77 9.92
CA THR A 210 -26.45 10.47 9.64
C THR A 210 -27.00 11.20 10.87
N GLY A 211 -27.75 12.27 10.64
CA GLY A 211 -28.46 13.02 11.70
C GLY A 211 -27.53 13.50 12.80
N GLU A 212 -27.80 13.08 14.03
CA GLU A 212 -26.99 13.47 15.20
C GLU A 212 -25.55 12.98 15.18
N ASN A 213 -25.21 11.99 14.36
CA ASN A 213 -23.85 11.48 14.22
C ASN A 213 -23.04 12.22 13.14
N ALA A 214 -23.68 13.03 12.30
CA ALA A 214 -22.96 13.85 11.31
C ALA A 214 -22.26 15.05 11.98
N GLY A 215 -21.12 15.49 11.43
CA GLY A 215 -20.40 16.65 11.93
C GLY A 215 -18.88 16.59 11.79
N LEU A 216 -18.22 17.55 12.43
CA LEU A 216 -16.76 17.63 12.47
C LEU A 216 -16.25 16.98 13.78
N TYR A 217 -15.59 15.84 13.66
CA TYR A 217 -14.97 15.12 14.77
C TYR A 217 -13.53 15.61 14.96
N LEU A 218 -13.31 16.41 16.04
CA LEU A 218 -11.97 16.91 16.34
C LEU A 218 -11.10 15.80 16.92
N HIS A 219 -9.95 15.55 16.29
CA HIS A 219 -9.02 14.51 16.74
C HIS A 219 -7.58 15.01 16.93
N GLY A 220 -7.29 16.28 16.63
CA GLY A 220 -5.96 16.85 16.86
C GLY A 220 -5.91 18.36 16.84
N ILE A 221 -4.87 18.90 17.49
CA ILE A 221 -4.47 20.30 17.41
C ILE A 221 -2.96 20.31 17.25
N ASN A 222 -2.48 20.67 16.06
CA ASN A 222 -1.06 20.66 15.71
C ASN A 222 -0.48 22.06 15.74
N ILE A 223 0.75 22.22 16.22
CA ILE A 223 1.45 23.51 16.22
C ILE A 223 1.94 23.79 14.80
N ASN A 224 1.79 25.04 14.35
CA ASN A 224 2.19 25.49 13.02
C ASN A 224 3.70 25.79 12.96
N ILE A 225 4.53 24.74 13.05
CA ILE A 225 5.99 24.78 12.92
C ILE A 225 6.48 23.65 11.98
N PRO A 226 7.70 23.73 11.45
CA PRO A 226 8.25 22.66 10.59
C PRO A 226 8.28 21.29 11.25
N GLU A 227 8.75 21.21 12.49
CA GLU A 227 8.75 20.00 13.29
C GLU A 227 7.33 19.63 13.71
N PHE A 228 7.02 18.32 13.77
CA PHE A 228 5.72 17.87 14.19
C PHE A 228 5.56 17.93 15.71
N MET A 229 4.60 18.73 16.14
CA MET A 229 4.21 18.85 17.55
C MET A 229 2.68 18.98 17.63
N THR A 230 2.07 18.30 18.60
CA THR A 230 0.62 18.23 18.74
C THR A 230 0.18 18.27 20.20
N TYR A 231 -1.06 18.68 20.44
CA TYR A 231 -1.64 18.74 21.78
C TYR A 231 -1.94 17.34 22.32
N PRO A 232 -1.81 17.11 23.64
CA PRO A 232 -2.29 15.90 24.30
C PRO A 232 -3.79 15.67 24.07
N GLY A 233 -4.20 14.39 23.97
CA GLY A 233 -5.59 14.00 23.73
C GLY A 233 -6.61 14.64 24.67
N PRO A 234 -6.40 14.67 26.00
CA PRO A 234 -7.34 15.34 26.93
C PRO A 234 -7.56 16.83 26.62
N GLN A 235 -6.52 17.54 26.15
CA GLN A 235 -6.64 18.95 25.77
C GLN A 235 -7.39 19.11 24.43
N VAL A 236 -7.23 18.17 23.50
CA VAL A 236 -8.02 18.13 22.26
C VAL A 236 -9.50 17.91 22.57
N GLN A 237 -9.83 16.99 23.50
CA GLN A 237 -11.21 16.74 23.93
C GLN A 237 -11.83 17.97 24.60
N ALA A 238 -11.07 18.65 25.47
CA ALA A 238 -11.54 19.89 26.13
C ALA A 238 -11.80 21.01 25.11
N PHE A 239 -10.92 21.15 24.10
CA PHE A 239 -11.11 22.14 23.03
C PHE A 239 -12.34 21.79 22.17
N ALA A 240 -12.54 20.51 21.85
CA ALA A 240 -13.69 20.06 21.10
C ALA A 240 -15.00 20.46 21.81
N GLU A 241 -15.08 20.24 23.11
CA GLU A 241 -16.24 20.62 23.94
C GLU A 241 -16.45 22.14 24.00
N GLU A 242 -15.36 22.90 24.19
CA GLU A 242 -15.41 24.37 24.27
C GLU A 242 -15.86 25.02 22.94
N TRP A 243 -15.51 24.42 21.80
CA TRP A 243 -15.76 24.99 20.47
C TRP A 243 -16.83 24.26 19.66
N GLY A 244 -17.60 23.39 20.31
CA GLY A 244 -18.76 22.72 19.72
C GLY A 244 -18.42 21.67 18.66
N PHE A 245 -17.17 21.19 18.60
CA PHE A 245 -16.80 20.05 17.77
C PHE A 245 -17.33 18.74 18.37
N ARG A 246 -17.57 17.76 17.54
CA ARG A 246 -17.78 16.40 18.02
C ARG A 246 -16.48 15.82 18.56
N LYS A 247 -16.61 15.06 19.63
CA LYS A 247 -15.48 14.34 20.23
C LYS A 247 -15.41 12.94 19.63
N THR A 248 -14.20 12.49 19.26
CA THR A 248 -13.98 11.08 18.96
C THR A 248 -13.94 10.29 20.27
N ASP A 249 -14.35 9.03 20.25
CA ASP A 249 -14.12 8.13 21.38
C ASP A 249 -12.63 8.04 21.67
N PHE A 250 -12.28 8.16 22.95
CA PHE A 250 -10.90 8.29 23.39
C PHE A 250 -10.67 7.51 24.69
N LEU A 251 -9.57 6.77 24.73
CA LEU A 251 -9.08 6.12 25.94
C LEU A 251 -7.55 6.21 26.00
N ALA A 252 -6.98 6.12 27.20
CA ALA A 252 -5.56 6.09 27.42
C ALA A 252 -5.18 4.84 28.23
N LEU A 253 -4.13 4.15 27.79
CA LEU A 253 -3.55 2.97 28.41
C LEU A 253 -2.05 3.21 28.63
N ASP A 254 -1.52 2.70 29.74
CA ASP A 254 -0.11 2.95 30.10
C ASP A 254 0.84 1.88 29.53
N ASP A 255 0.33 0.70 29.24
CA ASP A 255 1.12 -0.47 28.84
C ASP A 255 0.81 -0.91 27.42
N ILE A 256 1.86 -1.25 26.65
CA ILE A 256 1.71 -1.64 25.23
C ILE A 256 1.07 -3.02 25.06
N GLN A 257 1.28 -3.96 25.98
CA GLN A 257 0.68 -5.30 25.90
C GLN A 257 -0.81 -5.23 26.19
N VAL A 258 -1.21 -4.39 27.17
CA VAL A 258 -2.62 -4.10 27.46
C VAL A 258 -3.26 -3.40 26.25
N THR A 259 -2.55 -2.46 25.64
CA THR A 259 -3.02 -1.76 24.44
C THR A 259 -3.25 -2.73 23.28
N LYS A 260 -2.29 -3.63 23.04
CA LYS A 260 -2.40 -4.64 21.99
C LYS A 260 -3.56 -5.59 22.24
N ALA A 261 -3.69 -6.11 23.47
CA ALA A 261 -4.79 -7.01 23.84
C ALA A 261 -6.16 -6.35 23.61
N PHE A 262 -6.30 -5.08 24.01
CA PHE A 262 -7.53 -4.31 23.75
C PHE A 262 -7.82 -4.16 22.24
N LEU A 263 -6.80 -3.82 21.44
CA LEU A 263 -6.97 -3.66 19.99
C LEU A 263 -7.34 -5.00 19.31
N ASP A 264 -6.71 -6.10 19.74
CA ASP A 264 -6.98 -7.44 19.21
C ASP A 264 -8.40 -7.90 19.60
N GLU A 265 -8.86 -7.64 20.84
CA GLU A 265 -10.23 -7.93 21.30
C GLU A 265 -11.29 -7.19 20.45
N VAL A 266 -11.11 -5.88 20.24
CA VAL A 266 -12.05 -5.10 19.43
C VAL A 266 -12.00 -5.53 17.97
N ALA A 267 -10.81 -5.95 17.46
CA ALA A 267 -10.64 -6.42 16.09
C ALA A 267 -11.41 -7.71 15.78
N GLU A 268 -11.69 -8.56 16.77
CA GLU A 268 -12.46 -9.80 16.58
C GLU A 268 -13.84 -9.54 15.97
N THR A 269 -14.46 -8.43 16.32
CA THR A 269 -15.81 -8.07 15.86
C THR A 269 -15.82 -6.84 14.95
N GLY A 270 -14.77 -6.00 14.97
CA GLY A 270 -14.75 -4.69 14.34
C GLY A 270 -15.82 -3.74 14.84
N SER A 271 -16.31 -3.98 16.06
CA SER A 271 -17.38 -3.19 16.71
C SER A 271 -16.91 -2.68 18.07
N TYR A 272 -17.13 -1.41 18.32
CA TYR A 272 -16.79 -0.75 19.58
C TYR A 272 -17.98 0.11 20.03
N ASN A 273 -18.35 0.03 21.33
CA ASN A 273 -19.52 0.72 21.88
C ASN A 273 -20.81 0.51 21.05
N GLY A 274 -21.00 -0.69 20.50
CA GLY A 274 -22.21 -1.07 19.75
C GLY A 274 -22.30 -0.55 18.33
N ARG A 275 -21.25 0.04 17.77
CA ARG A 275 -21.15 0.46 16.37
C ARG A 275 -19.97 -0.17 15.66
N ASP A 276 -20.09 -0.38 14.36
CA ASP A 276 -18.97 -0.80 13.50
C ASP A 276 -17.94 0.34 13.41
N VAL A 277 -16.65 0.00 13.47
CA VAL A 277 -15.55 0.97 13.50
C VAL A 277 -14.43 0.60 12.55
N GLU A 278 -13.73 1.60 12.02
CA GLU A 278 -12.59 1.38 11.09
C GLU A 278 -11.32 0.95 11.83
N GLY A 279 -11.18 1.30 13.11
CA GLY A 279 -9.99 1.06 13.90
C GLY A 279 -9.67 2.22 14.83
N PHE A 280 -8.43 2.26 15.30
CA PHE A 280 -7.93 3.31 16.17
C PHE A 280 -6.68 3.98 15.60
N VAL A 281 -6.51 5.26 15.92
CA VAL A 281 -5.24 5.97 15.83
C VAL A 281 -4.64 6.01 17.21
N ILE A 282 -3.43 5.48 17.35
CA ILE A 282 -2.72 5.38 18.61
C ILE A 282 -1.61 6.42 18.62
N ARG A 283 -1.64 7.30 19.62
CA ARG A 283 -0.59 8.25 19.93
C ARG A 283 0.23 7.75 21.11
N CYS A 284 1.54 7.85 21.00
CA CYS A 284 2.48 7.53 22.08
C CYS A 284 3.77 8.34 21.91
N LYS A 285 4.79 8.04 22.69
CA LYS A 285 6.13 8.57 22.51
C LYS A 285 7.00 7.51 21.86
N SER A 286 7.81 7.89 20.87
CA SER A 286 8.77 6.99 20.22
C SER A 286 10.18 7.54 20.32
N GLN A 287 11.14 6.64 20.26
CA GLN A 287 12.57 6.91 20.31
C GLN A 287 13.26 6.20 19.16
N GLU A 288 13.75 6.95 18.17
CA GLU A 288 14.46 6.37 17.02
C GLU A 288 15.79 5.70 17.37
N LYS A 289 16.46 6.21 18.43
CA LYS A 289 17.73 5.68 18.92
C LYS A 289 17.66 5.52 20.42
N ALA A 290 18.25 4.48 20.95
CA ALA A 290 18.23 4.14 22.39
C ALA A 290 18.66 5.30 23.33
N SER A 291 19.36 6.31 22.84
CA SER A 291 19.78 7.52 23.58
C SER A 291 19.16 8.82 23.07
N GLY A 292 18.23 8.76 22.11
CA GLY A 292 17.56 9.92 21.55
C GLY A 292 16.43 10.44 22.43
N PRO A 293 15.91 11.66 22.16
CA PRO A 293 14.71 12.16 22.83
C PRO A 293 13.46 11.35 22.46
N LEU A 294 12.53 11.28 23.39
CA LEU A 294 11.18 10.76 23.12
C LEU A 294 10.36 11.84 22.41
N VAL A 295 9.88 11.55 21.22
CA VAL A 295 9.06 12.45 20.40
C VAL A 295 7.63 11.93 20.24
N ASP A 296 6.68 12.81 19.92
CA ASP A 296 5.33 12.41 19.59
C ASP A 296 5.35 11.50 18.38
N TRP A 297 4.69 10.35 18.50
CA TRP A 297 4.62 9.37 17.44
C TRP A 297 3.24 8.75 17.36
N PHE A 298 2.83 8.38 16.13
CA PHE A 298 1.52 7.87 15.84
C PHE A 298 1.62 6.62 14.97
N PHE A 299 0.73 5.67 15.22
CA PHE A 299 0.44 4.57 14.32
C PHE A 299 -1.06 4.29 14.28
N LYS A 300 -1.51 3.53 13.28
CA LYS A 300 -2.91 3.12 13.13
C LYS A 300 -3.02 1.62 13.30
N TYR A 301 -4.08 1.21 13.96
CA TYR A 301 -4.55 -0.16 13.95
C TYR A 301 -5.92 -0.17 13.25
N LYS A 302 -5.96 -0.67 12.01
CA LYS A 302 -7.19 -0.78 11.24
C LYS A 302 -7.76 -2.17 11.42
N PHE A 303 -9.05 -2.23 11.69
CA PHE A 303 -9.78 -3.49 11.70
C PHE A 303 -10.07 -3.91 10.26
N GLU A 304 -9.84 -5.18 9.97
CA GLU A 304 -10.12 -5.68 8.64
C GLU A 304 -11.63 -5.75 8.39
N GLU A 305 -12.38 -6.30 9.34
CA GLU A 305 -13.80 -6.57 9.18
C GLU A 305 -14.64 -5.90 10.26
N PRO A 306 -15.92 -5.58 10.02
CA PRO A 306 -16.66 -5.72 8.74
C PRO A 306 -16.36 -4.61 7.71
N TYR A 307 -15.46 -3.67 8.04
CA TYR A 307 -15.14 -2.51 7.22
C TYR A 307 -14.67 -2.88 5.80
N LEU A 308 -13.75 -3.85 5.67
CA LEU A 308 -13.24 -4.28 4.35
C LEU A 308 -14.32 -5.00 3.55
N MET A 309 -15.20 -5.77 4.17
CA MET A 309 -16.35 -6.40 3.50
C MET A 309 -17.29 -5.34 2.92
N TYR A 310 -17.63 -4.31 3.69
CA TYR A 310 -18.48 -3.20 3.21
C TYR A 310 -17.82 -2.41 2.10
N ARG A 311 -16.52 -2.14 2.21
CA ARG A 311 -15.74 -1.51 1.15
C ARG A 311 -15.74 -2.36 -0.12
N GLN A 312 -15.55 -3.67 -0.01
CA GLN A 312 -15.63 -4.60 -1.15
C GLN A 312 -17.01 -4.53 -1.81
N TRP A 313 -18.10 -4.54 -1.04
CA TRP A 313 -19.45 -4.42 -1.58
C TRP A 313 -19.65 -3.11 -2.32
N ARG A 314 -19.17 -1.99 -1.79
CA ARG A 314 -19.21 -0.68 -2.46
C ARG A 314 -18.51 -0.72 -3.82
N GLU A 315 -17.27 -1.20 -3.85
CA GLU A 315 -16.48 -1.25 -5.10
C GLU A 315 -17.08 -2.21 -6.12
N CYS A 316 -17.57 -3.36 -5.69
CA CYS A 316 -18.25 -4.33 -6.56
C CYS A 316 -19.54 -3.75 -7.15
N THR A 317 -20.32 -3.02 -6.36
CA THR A 317 -21.56 -2.36 -6.86
C THR A 317 -21.22 -1.26 -7.85
N LYS A 318 -20.20 -0.42 -7.60
CA LYS A 318 -19.70 0.56 -8.57
C LYS A 318 -19.25 -0.08 -9.87
N ALA A 319 -18.59 -1.24 -9.80
CA ALA A 319 -18.20 -2.00 -10.99
C ALA A 319 -19.44 -2.48 -11.78
N VAL A 320 -20.45 -3.01 -11.10
CA VAL A 320 -21.72 -3.43 -11.73
C VAL A 320 -22.42 -2.26 -12.42
N ILE A 321 -22.53 -1.11 -11.75
CA ILE A 321 -23.13 0.12 -12.32
C ILE A 321 -22.37 0.57 -13.58
N ALA A 322 -21.03 0.47 -13.55
CA ALA A 322 -20.17 0.82 -14.67
C ALA A 322 -20.11 -0.26 -15.78
N GLY A 323 -20.91 -1.34 -15.70
CA GLY A 323 -20.91 -2.44 -16.67
C GLY A 323 -19.62 -3.29 -16.65
N ARG A 324 -18.84 -3.21 -15.58
CA ARG A 324 -17.60 -3.98 -15.41
C ARG A 324 -17.85 -5.21 -14.51
N PRO A 325 -17.14 -6.34 -14.72
CA PRO A 325 -17.25 -7.48 -13.83
C PRO A 325 -16.73 -7.11 -12.43
N PRO A 326 -17.52 -7.36 -11.35
CA PRO A 326 -17.08 -7.17 -10.00
C PRO A 326 -15.95 -8.16 -9.65
N ARG A 327 -14.96 -7.74 -8.89
CA ARG A 327 -13.83 -8.58 -8.44
C ARG A 327 -13.79 -8.61 -6.93
N PHE A 328 -13.84 -9.81 -6.34
CA PHE A 328 -13.74 -10.00 -4.90
C PHE A 328 -13.11 -11.37 -4.59
N LYS A 329 -12.44 -11.46 -3.45
CA LYS A 329 -11.69 -12.65 -3.03
C LYS A 329 -12.09 -13.14 -1.63
N LYS A 330 -12.61 -12.24 -0.79
CA LYS A 330 -13.07 -12.54 0.57
C LYS A 330 -14.60 -12.52 0.61
N HIS A 331 -15.19 -13.17 1.61
CA HIS A 331 -16.64 -13.16 1.86
C HIS A 331 -17.47 -13.53 0.60
N ILE A 332 -17.01 -14.55 -0.15
CA ILE A 332 -17.51 -14.85 -1.50
C ILE A 332 -19.03 -15.03 -1.48
N LYS A 333 -19.52 -15.94 -0.61
CA LYS A 333 -20.94 -16.30 -0.57
C LYS A 333 -21.84 -15.09 -0.28
N ILE A 334 -21.56 -14.37 0.81
CA ILE A 334 -22.37 -13.22 1.22
C ILE A 334 -22.24 -12.06 0.23
N THR A 335 -21.07 -11.88 -0.40
CA THR A 335 -20.87 -10.87 -1.45
C THR A 335 -21.67 -11.19 -2.70
N GLU A 336 -21.76 -12.45 -3.11
CA GLU A 336 -22.62 -12.89 -4.25
C GLU A 336 -24.09 -12.63 -3.93
N GLU A 337 -24.56 -12.96 -2.73
CA GLU A 337 -25.93 -12.69 -2.28
C GLU A 337 -26.22 -11.18 -2.27
N TYR A 338 -25.29 -10.38 -1.75
CA TYR A 338 -25.40 -8.93 -1.78
C TYR A 338 -25.45 -8.37 -3.20
N LEU A 339 -24.61 -8.86 -4.11
CA LEU A 339 -24.61 -8.40 -5.51
C LEU A 339 -25.88 -8.81 -6.28
N GLN A 340 -26.48 -9.96 -5.98
CA GLN A 340 -27.78 -10.33 -6.51
C GLN A 340 -28.86 -9.36 -6.03
N TYR A 341 -28.87 -9.05 -4.74
CA TYR A 341 -29.76 -8.05 -4.15
C TYR A 341 -29.55 -6.66 -4.80
N ALA A 342 -28.32 -6.19 -4.88
CA ALA A 342 -27.98 -4.89 -5.45
C ALA A 342 -28.42 -4.76 -6.91
N ARG A 343 -28.18 -5.80 -7.74
CA ARG A 343 -28.65 -5.82 -9.14
C ARG A 343 -30.15 -5.72 -9.24
N ARG A 344 -30.90 -6.43 -8.39
CA ARG A 344 -32.37 -6.35 -8.34
C ARG A 344 -32.82 -4.93 -8.01
N ARG A 345 -32.28 -4.32 -6.96
CA ARG A 345 -32.63 -2.96 -6.52
C ARG A 345 -32.27 -1.88 -7.56
N LEU A 346 -31.11 -2.02 -8.20
CA LEU A 346 -30.68 -1.12 -9.29
C LEU A 346 -31.56 -1.26 -10.55
N ALA A 347 -32.08 -2.45 -10.84
CA ALA A 347 -33.02 -2.67 -11.95
C ALA A 347 -34.41 -2.09 -11.65
N GLU A 348 -34.88 -2.19 -10.42
CA GLU A 348 -36.16 -1.61 -9.96
C GLU A 348 -36.13 -0.07 -9.96
N ASN A 349 -34.98 0.52 -9.60
CA ASN A 349 -34.81 1.98 -9.54
C ASN A 349 -33.55 2.43 -10.28
N ARG A 350 -33.71 2.94 -11.50
CA ARG A 350 -32.62 3.39 -12.36
C ARG A 350 -31.91 4.66 -11.85
N SER A 351 -32.54 5.50 -11.03
CA SER A 351 -31.89 6.69 -10.45
C SER A 351 -30.84 6.29 -9.41
N MET A 352 -31.10 5.21 -8.66
CA MET A 352 -30.21 4.70 -7.62
C MET A 352 -28.76 4.49 -8.10
N GLY A 353 -28.58 4.05 -9.35
CA GLY A 353 -27.25 3.86 -9.93
C GLY A 353 -26.46 5.17 -10.12
N LYS A 354 -27.18 6.26 -10.43
CA LYS A 354 -26.54 7.60 -10.56
C LYS A 354 -26.17 8.15 -9.19
N ASP A 355 -27.07 8.00 -8.22
CA ASP A 355 -26.88 8.47 -6.86
C ASP A 355 -25.71 7.69 -6.21
N TYR A 356 -25.66 6.37 -6.41
CA TYR A 356 -24.58 5.51 -5.93
C TYR A 356 -23.21 5.88 -6.55
N ALA A 357 -23.18 6.20 -7.84
CA ALA A 357 -21.97 6.66 -8.52
C ALA A 357 -21.50 8.04 -8.00
N ALA A 358 -22.43 8.86 -7.50
CA ALA A 358 -22.19 10.14 -6.85
C ALA A 358 -21.92 10.01 -5.32
N ASN A 359 -21.69 8.79 -4.82
CA ASN A 359 -21.48 8.47 -3.40
C ASN A 359 -22.70 8.73 -2.50
N HIS A 360 -23.90 8.44 -2.99
CA HIS A 360 -25.13 8.51 -2.19
C HIS A 360 -25.95 7.21 -2.29
N GLY A 361 -26.55 6.77 -1.19
CA GLY A 361 -27.32 5.54 -1.08
C GLY A 361 -26.48 4.27 -0.95
N ILE A 362 -25.17 4.38 -0.73
CA ILE A 362 -24.24 3.26 -0.53
C ILE A 362 -24.60 2.52 0.76
N ILE A 363 -24.70 3.28 1.85
CA ILE A 363 -25.00 2.78 3.18
C ILE A 363 -26.40 2.20 3.21
N LYS A 364 -27.38 2.95 2.66
CA LYS A 364 -28.77 2.50 2.61
C LYS A 364 -28.92 1.17 1.87
N LEU A 365 -28.30 0.99 0.71
CA LEU A 365 -28.38 -0.25 -0.06
C LEU A 365 -27.82 -1.44 0.73
N ARG A 366 -26.71 -1.24 1.45
CA ARG A 366 -26.08 -2.22 2.32
C ARG A 366 -27.00 -2.57 3.52
N ASP A 367 -27.48 -1.56 4.21
CA ASP A 367 -28.26 -1.73 5.42
C ASP A 367 -29.63 -2.33 5.15
N ASP A 368 -30.25 -1.97 4.04
CA ASP A 368 -31.48 -2.61 3.55
C ASP A 368 -31.27 -4.11 3.27
N PHE A 369 -30.11 -4.50 2.70
CA PHE A 369 -29.76 -5.91 2.49
C PHE A 369 -29.54 -6.63 3.82
N LEU A 370 -28.77 -6.06 4.73
CA LEU A 370 -28.51 -6.64 6.05
C LEU A 370 -29.82 -6.82 6.83
N LYS A 371 -30.71 -5.85 6.76
CA LYS A 371 -32.04 -5.90 7.36
C LYS A 371 -32.94 -6.98 6.74
N GLU A 372 -32.96 -7.10 5.38
CA GLU A 372 -33.71 -8.15 4.68
C GLU A 372 -33.24 -9.56 5.10
N LYS A 373 -31.95 -9.71 5.35
CA LYS A 373 -31.34 -10.97 5.80
C LYS A 373 -31.39 -11.16 7.31
N ASN A 374 -31.81 -10.16 8.09
CA ASN A 374 -31.74 -10.13 9.56
C ASN A 374 -30.31 -10.41 10.09
N LEU A 375 -29.31 -9.78 9.47
CA LEU A 375 -27.89 -9.93 9.78
C LEU A 375 -27.29 -8.59 10.20
N LYS A 376 -26.22 -8.65 11.00
CA LYS A 376 -25.26 -7.54 11.22
C LYS A 376 -23.92 -7.91 10.61
N GLY A 377 -23.14 -6.92 10.20
CA GLY A 377 -21.82 -7.16 9.65
C GLY A 377 -20.91 -7.94 10.57
N SER A 378 -20.89 -7.58 11.84
CA SER A 378 -20.15 -8.30 12.89
C SER A 378 -20.61 -9.75 13.10
N ASP A 379 -21.90 -10.05 12.91
CA ASP A 379 -22.41 -11.41 13.02
C ASP A 379 -21.96 -12.27 11.83
N ILE A 380 -21.95 -11.70 10.62
CA ILE A 380 -21.42 -12.36 9.41
C ILE A 380 -19.96 -12.76 9.64
N ILE A 381 -19.15 -11.82 10.13
CA ILE A 381 -17.73 -12.06 10.40
C ILE A 381 -17.55 -13.12 11.48
N ARG A 382 -18.34 -13.05 12.54
CA ARG A 382 -18.30 -14.04 13.64
C ARG A 382 -18.72 -15.44 13.16
N GLU A 383 -19.75 -15.53 12.31
CA GLU A 383 -20.17 -16.81 11.74
C GLU A 383 -19.10 -17.37 10.76
N GLU A 384 -18.54 -16.55 9.91
CA GLU A 384 -17.43 -16.97 9.04
C GLU A 384 -16.21 -17.39 9.87
N TYR A 385 -15.89 -16.65 10.92
CA TYR A 385 -14.82 -17.00 11.87
C TYR A 385 -15.10 -18.31 12.59
N ALA A 386 -16.33 -18.54 13.05
CA ALA A 386 -16.73 -19.79 13.69
C ALA A 386 -16.71 -20.99 12.74
N ILE A 387 -17.09 -20.78 11.46
CA ILE A 387 -17.06 -21.82 10.43
C ILE A 387 -15.62 -22.12 9.99
N THR A 388 -14.78 -21.09 9.92
CA THR A 388 -13.39 -21.19 9.45
C THR A 388 -12.38 -21.37 10.59
N GLY A 389 -12.80 -21.27 11.84
CA GLY A 389 -11.91 -21.35 13.01
C GLY A 389 -10.95 -20.15 13.12
N GLY A 390 -11.26 -19.03 12.43
CA GLY A 390 -10.38 -17.85 12.40
C GLY A 390 -9.11 -18.03 11.57
N ALA A 391 -8.89 -19.24 11.04
CA ALA A 391 -7.78 -19.51 10.14
C ALA A 391 -8.18 -19.21 8.68
N PRO A 392 -7.27 -18.76 7.82
CA PRO A 392 -7.45 -18.88 6.38
C PRO A 392 -7.86 -20.31 6.08
N LYS A 393 -8.87 -20.54 5.19
CA LYS A 393 -9.39 -21.87 4.84
C LYS A 393 -8.26 -22.85 4.87
N ASP A 394 -8.35 -23.81 5.81
CA ASP A 394 -7.33 -24.83 6.00
C ASP A 394 -7.31 -25.70 4.73
N VAL A 395 -6.37 -25.38 3.88
CA VAL A 395 -6.22 -25.97 2.55
C VAL A 395 -5.22 -27.11 2.72
N SER A 396 -5.61 -28.32 2.38
CA SER A 396 -4.70 -29.48 2.37
C SER A 396 -4.07 -29.73 1.00
N LYS A 397 -4.40 -28.91 -0.01
CA LYS A 397 -3.92 -29.01 -1.39
C LYS A 397 -4.05 -27.68 -2.15
N ASP A 398 -3.66 -27.67 -3.42
CA ASP A 398 -3.73 -26.52 -4.33
C ASP A 398 -2.81 -25.37 -3.89
N ILE A 399 -1.57 -25.73 -3.48
CA ILE A 399 -0.56 -24.75 -3.01
C ILE A 399 0.65 -24.76 -3.93
N ILE A 400 1.13 -23.58 -4.31
CA ILE A 400 2.37 -23.37 -5.06
C ILE A 400 3.37 -22.62 -4.18
N LEU A 401 4.53 -23.23 -3.94
CA LEU A 401 5.66 -22.59 -3.25
C LEU A 401 6.52 -21.84 -4.27
N VAL A 402 6.68 -20.54 -4.08
CA VAL A 402 7.37 -19.64 -5.01
C VAL A 402 8.60 -19.04 -4.34
N PRO A 403 9.81 -19.54 -4.60
CA PRO A 403 11.02 -18.96 -4.02
C PRO A 403 11.34 -17.60 -4.64
N ILE A 404 11.82 -16.69 -3.79
CA ILE A 404 12.30 -15.34 -4.16
C ILE A 404 13.72 -15.23 -3.64
N ALA A 405 14.70 -15.40 -4.52
CA ALA A 405 16.08 -15.57 -4.11
C ALA A 405 17.08 -15.23 -5.22
N THR A 406 18.34 -15.08 -4.82
CA THR A 406 19.49 -15.10 -5.75
C THR A 406 20.02 -16.53 -5.95
N LEU A 407 21.12 -16.66 -6.68
CA LEU A 407 21.79 -17.96 -6.89
C LEU A 407 22.51 -18.41 -5.61
N GLY A 408 22.50 -19.72 -5.34
CA GLY A 408 23.22 -20.31 -4.22
C GLY A 408 22.51 -20.25 -2.86
N CYS A 409 21.26 -19.75 -2.78
CA CYS A 409 20.51 -19.66 -1.53
C CYS A 409 19.93 -21.00 -1.01
N GLY A 410 20.07 -22.12 -1.75
CA GLY A 410 19.59 -23.43 -1.29
C GLY A 410 18.17 -23.81 -1.74
N LYS A 411 17.53 -23.07 -2.64
CA LYS A 411 16.16 -23.33 -3.13
C LYS A 411 15.92 -24.76 -3.57
N THR A 412 16.77 -25.26 -4.49
CA THR A 412 16.62 -26.60 -5.06
C THR A 412 16.84 -27.68 -4.00
N THR A 413 17.74 -27.46 -3.04
CA THR A 413 17.96 -28.36 -1.92
C THR A 413 16.69 -28.50 -1.07
N ILE A 414 16.05 -27.36 -0.72
CA ILE A 414 14.78 -27.36 0.02
C ILE A 414 13.68 -28.04 -0.81
N ALA A 415 13.58 -27.73 -2.11
CA ALA A 415 12.58 -28.35 -2.98
C ALA A 415 12.71 -29.88 -3.01
N VAL A 416 13.91 -30.40 -3.22
CA VAL A 416 14.17 -31.85 -3.26
C VAL A 416 13.90 -32.50 -1.90
N ALA A 417 14.28 -31.85 -0.79
CA ALA A 417 13.96 -32.32 0.55
C ALA A 417 12.45 -32.40 0.81
N LEU A 418 11.68 -31.40 0.39
CA LEU A 418 10.21 -31.42 0.49
C LEU A 418 9.57 -32.51 -0.38
N VAL A 419 10.12 -32.78 -1.58
CA VAL A 419 9.69 -33.92 -2.41
C VAL A 419 9.94 -35.22 -1.69
N HIS A 420 11.11 -35.36 -1.06
CA HIS A 420 11.46 -36.59 -0.31
C HIS A 420 10.52 -36.80 0.89
N LEU A 421 10.25 -35.75 1.67
CA LEU A 421 9.43 -35.85 2.88
C LEU A 421 7.93 -36.07 2.59
N PHE A 422 7.39 -35.40 1.59
CA PHE A 422 5.94 -35.31 1.39
C PHE A 422 5.47 -35.83 0.02
N GLY A 423 6.37 -36.20 -0.88
CA GLY A 423 6.02 -36.57 -2.25
C GLY A 423 5.44 -35.43 -3.08
N TRP A 424 5.71 -34.15 -2.71
CA TRP A 424 5.23 -32.97 -3.41
C TRP A 424 5.82 -32.84 -4.81
N GLY A 425 5.21 -31.97 -5.63
CA GLY A 425 5.71 -31.69 -6.97
C GLY A 425 6.89 -30.71 -6.97
N HIS A 426 7.78 -30.84 -7.95
CA HIS A 426 8.90 -29.94 -8.14
C HIS A 426 9.10 -29.64 -9.62
N VAL A 427 8.94 -28.38 -10.02
CA VAL A 427 9.16 -27.91 -11.39
C VAL A 427 10.33 -26.96 -11.41
N GLN A 428 11.36 -27.28 -12.19
CA GLN A 428 12.53 -26.43 -12.37
C GLN A 428 12.41 -25.64 -13.67
N ASN A 429 12.48 -24.30 -13.59
CA ASN A 429 12.43 -23.43 -14.77
C ASN A 429 13.56 -23.72 -15.77
N ASP A 430 14.70 -24.21 -15.30
CA ASP A 430 15.86 -24.52 -16.13
C ASP A 430 15.63 -25.74 -17.02
N ASN A 431 14.68 -26.61 -16.69
CA ASN A 431 14.27 -27.76 -17.51
C ASN A 431 13.28 -27.39 -18.62
N ILE A 432 12.72 -26.19 -18.60
CA ILE A 432 11.75 -25.73 -19.61
C ILE A 432 12.46 -25.24 -20.86
N GLN A 433 12.21 -25.90 -21.99
CA GLN A 433 12.89 -25.64 -23.26
C GLN A 433 12.11 -24.68 -24.18
N GLY A 434 12.84 -23.97 -25.07
CA GLY A 434 12.28 -23.20 -26.18
C GLY A 434 11.87 -21.77 -25.86
N LYS A 435 11.26 -21.09 -26.84
CA LYS A 435 10.76 -19.72 -26.69
C LYS A 435 9.49 -19.69 -25.83
N GLY A 436 9.26 -18.59 -25.07
CA GLY A 436 8.09 -18.43 -24.20
C GLY A 436 8.15 -19.30 -22.95
N ARG A 437 9.33 -19.41 -22.32
CA ARG A 437 9.53 -20.19 -21.08
C ARG A 437 8.54 -19.86 -19.93
N PRO A 438 8.29 -18.57 -19.57
CA PRO A 438 7.48 -18.30 -18.40
C PRO A 438 6.06 -18.90 -18.42
N PRO A 439 5.24 -18.74 -19.48
CA PRO A 439 3.91 -19.38 -19.53
C PRO A 439 3.97 -20.91 -19.54
N ARG A 440 5.01 -21.49 -20.14
CA ARG A 440 5.18 -22.97 -20.14
C ARG A 440 5.58 -23.48 -18.77
N PHE A 441 6.40 -22.74 -18.03
CA PHE A 441 6.75 -23.05 -16.65
C PHE A 441 5.50 -23.06 -15.77
N THR A 442 4.68 -21.99 -15.84
CA THR A 442 3.42 -21.94 -15.09
C THR A 442 2.49 -23.09 -15.47
N LYS A 443 2.38 -23.41 -16.77
CA LYS A 443 1.56 -24.54 -17.23
C LYS A 443 2.04 -25.85 -16.62
N GLU A 444 3.36 -26.11 -16.60
CA GLU A 444 3.92 -27.33 -16.03
C GLU A 444 3.68 -27.43 -14.51
N VAL A 445 3.80 -26.29 -13.80
CA VAL A 445 3.48 -26.19 -12.37
C VAL A 445 2.01 -26.54 -12.12
N LEU A 446 1.09 -26.00 -12.93
CA LEU A 446 -0.35 -26.28 -12.82
C LEU A 446 -0.66 -27.76 -13.16
N THR A 447 0.00 -28.32 -14.18
CA THR A 447 -0.17 -29.75 -14.54
C THR A 447 0.26 -30.67 -13.40
N GLN A 448 1.38 -30.42 -12.73
CA GLN A 448 1.78 -31.22 -11.57
C GLN A 448 0.86 -31.04 -10.36
N LEU A 449 0.24 -29.86 -10.24
CA LEU A 449 -0.69 -29.58 -9.14
C LEU A 449 -2.00 -30.36 -9.25
N GLU A 450 -2.36 -30.86 -10.44
CA GLU A 450 -3.53 -31.75 -10.62
C GLU A 450 -3.37 -33.06 -9.81
N ASP A 451 -2.13 -33.57 -9.70
CA ASP A 451 -1.81 -34.84 -9.02
C ASP A 451 -1.15 -34.67 -7.64
N LYS A 452 -0.66 -33.47 -7.32
CA LYS A 452 0.10 -33.18 -6.11
C LYS A 452 -0.56 -32.08 -5.28
N PRO A 453 -0.60 -32.22 -3.94
CA PRO A 453 -1.21 -31.18 -3.10
C PRO A 453 -0.42 -29.88 -3.10
N VAL A 454 0.90 -29.95 -3.28
CA VAL A 454 1.82 -28.82 -3.32
C VAL A 454 2.81 -29.00 -4.47
N VAL A 455 3.14 -27.90 -5.14
CA VAL A 455 4.21 -27.87 -6.15
C VAL A 455 5.21 -26.75 -5.82
N PHE A 456 6.48 -27.10 -5.77
CA PHE A 456 7.57 -26.15 -5.65
C PHE A 456 7.95 -25.62 -7.05
N ALA A 457 7.68 -24.34 -7.29
CA ALA A 457 7.95 -23.64 -8.56
C ALA A 457 9.37 -23.06 -8.55
N ASP A 458 10.39 -23.92 -8.80
CA ASP A 458 11.81 -23.57 -8.67
C ASP A 458 12.30 -22.63 -9.77
N ARG A 459 12.14 -21.36 -9.50
CA ARG A 459 12.63 -20.23 -10.27
C ARG A 459 13.08 -19.13 -9.30
N ASN A 460 14.06 -18.29 -9.67
CA ASN A 460 14.58 -17.26 -8.75
C ASN A 460 13.57 -16.19 -8.37
N ASN A 461 12.68 -15.79 -9.27
CA ASN A 461 11.67 -14.72 -9.09
C ASN A 461 12.25 -13.46 -8.45
N ALA A 462 13.50 -13.13 -8.81
CA ALA A 462 14.31 -12.07 -8.21
C ALA A 462 13.77 -10.66 -8.50
N GLN A 463 13.02 -10.50 -9.57
CA GLN A 463 12.47 -9.21 -10.01
C GLN A 463 10.95 -9.17 -9.90
N ARG A 464 10.38 -7.99 -9.62
CA ARG A 464 8.93 -7.80 -9.47
C ARG A 464 8.13 -8.28 -10.68
N HIS A 465 8.62 -8.02 -11.89
CA HIS A 465 7.91 -8.46 -13.10
C HIS A 465 7.88 -9.98 -13.25
N GLU A 466 8.88 -10.71 -12.74
CA GLU A 466 8.89 -12.19 -12.71
C GLU A 466 7.84 -12.72 -11.75
N ARG A 467 7.67 -12.06 -10.58
CA ARG A 467 6.63 -12.37 -9.61
C ARG A 467 5.24 -12.01 -10.13
N GLN A 468 5.10 -10.82 -10.75
CA GLN A 468 3.85 -10.40 -11.40
C GLN A 468 3.38 -11.43 -12.43
N GLN A 469 4.30 -11.96 -13.22
CA GLN A 469 3.97 -12.93 -14.26
C GLN A 469 3.40 -14.22 -13.67
N ILE A 470 4.07 -14.85 -12.68
CA ILE A 470 3.55 -16.11 -12.10
C ILE A 470 2.25 -15.90 -11.33
N LEU A 471 2.13 -14.80 -10.56
CA LEU A 471 0.90 -14.44 -9.86
C LEU A 471 -0.27 -14.24 -10.84
N SER A 472 -0.04 -13.48 -11.90
CA SER A 472 -1.05 -13.22 -12.93
C SER A 472 -1.46 -14.49 -13.68
N ASP A 473 -0.49 -15.28 -14.13
CA ASP A 473 -0.75 -16.50 -14.90
C ASP A 473 -1.54 -17.54 -14.08
N VAL A 474 -1.19 -17.73 -12.80
CA VAL A 474 -1.91 -18.66 -11.92
C VAL A 474 -3.29 -18.13 -11.54
N LYS A 475 -3.36 -16.91 -10.98
CA LYS A 475 -4.62 -16.38 -10.44
C LYS A 475 -5.66 -16.05 -11.52
N THR A 476 -5.26 -15.86 -12.77
CA THR A 476 -6.20 -15.66 -13.90
C THR A 476 -6.91 -16.95 -14.26
N ILE A 477 -6.23 -18.09 -14.16
CA ILE A 477 -6.78 -19.42 -14.53
C ILE A 477 -7.45 -20.05 -13.30
N HIS A 478 -6.79 -20.02 -12.16
CA HIS A 478 -7.16 -20.68 -10.92
C HIS A 478 -7.02 -19.72 -9.71
N PRO A 479 -8.01 -18.84 -9.47
CA PRO A 479 -7.97 -17.88 -8.38
C PRO A 479 -7.94 -18.51 -6.98
N GLU A 480 -8.37 -19.78 -6.85
CA GLU A 480 -8.44 -20.54 -5.62
C GLU A 480 -7.08 -21.08 -5.16
N ILE A 481 -6.10 -21.26 -6.08
CA ILE A 481 -4.77 -21.79 -5.76
C ILE A 481 -4.04 -20.81 -4.84
N ARG A 482 -3.41 -21.35 -3.78
CA ARG A 482 -2.61 -20.57 -2.84
C ARG A 482 -1.18 -20.44 -3.33
N LEU A 483 -0.68 -19.22 -3.38
CA LEU A 483 0.70 -18.90 -3.73
C LEU A 483 1.44 -18.44 -2.47
N VAL A 484 2.40 -19.27 -2.02
CA VAL A 484 3.22 -18.98 -0.84
C VAL A 484 4.61 -18.57 -1.28
N ALA A 485 5.03 -17.36 -0.92
CA ALA A 485 6.38 -16.87 -1.19
C ALA A 485 7.39 -17.43 -0.18
N LEU A 486 8.45 -18.06 -0.65
CA LEU A 486 9.63 -18.40 0.14
C LEU A 486 10.68 -17.31 -0.08
N ASN A 487 10.68 -16.31 0.80
CA ASN A 487 11.45 -15.08 0.64
C ASN A 487 12.82 -15.20 1.31
N PHE A 488 13.88 -15.43 0.55
CA PHE A 488 15.25 -15.35 1.06
C PHE A 488 15.62 -13.88 1.26
N VAL A 489 15.63 -13.43 2.52
CA VAL A 489 15.76 -12.03 2.89
C VAL A 489 17.14 -11.47 2.56
N HIS A 490 17.21 -10.46 1.70
CA HIS A 490 18.44 -9.76 1.36
C HIS A 490 18.38 -8.33 1.92
N THR A 491 19.23 -8.02 2.88
CA THR A 491 19.37 -6.65 3.41
C THR A 491 20.74 -6.07 3.03
N PRO A 492 20.89 -4.75 2.96
CA PRO A 492 22.18 -4.12 2.69
C PRO A 492 23.28 -4.57 3.64
N GLU A 493 22.96 -4.78 4.91
CA GLU A 493 23.88 -5.16 5.98
C GLU A 493 24.40 -6.59 5.81
N THR A 494 23.55 -7.50 5.33
CA THR A 494 23.88 -8.92 5.16
C THR A 494 24.46 -9.25 3.78
N LEU A 495 24.37 -8.34 2.82
CA LEU A 495 24.66 -8.60 1.41
C LEU A 495 26.10 -9.09 1.15
N ALA A 496 27.09 -8.58 1.89
CA ALA A 496 28.48 -9.03 1.79
C ALA A 496 28.63 -10.50 2.22
N LYS A 497 27.97 -10.88 3.31
CA LYS A 497 27.99 -12.24 3.83
C LYS A 497 27.20 -13.20 2.95
N ILE A 498 26.08 -12.75 2.40
CA ILE A 498 25.30 -13.52 1.42
C ILE A 498 26.17 -13.85 0.20
N ARG A 499 26.92 -12.89 -0.34
CA ARG A 499 27.86 -13.14 -1.46
C ARG A 499 28.88 -14.24 -1.10
N GLU A 500 29.53 -14.10 0.02
CA GLU A 500 30.53 -15.08 0.48
C GLU A 500 29.93 -16.48 0.58
N VAL A 501 28.84 -16.63 1.32
CA VAL A 501 28.23 -17.94 1.57
C VAL A 501 27.67 -18.55 0.30
N THR A 502 26.95 -17.78 -0.52
CA THR A 502 26.35 -18.30 -1.76
C THR A 502 27.42 -18.65 -2.81
N GLN A 503 28.52 -17.90 -2.89
CA GLN A 503 29.66 -18.23 -3.75
C GLN A 503 30.31 -19.53 -3.31
N ASN A 504 30.59 -19.69 -2.02
CA ASN A 504 31.17 -20.93 -1.48
C ASN A 504 30.27 -22.14 -1.78
N ARG A 505 28.96 -22.03 -1.62
CA ARG A 505 28.01 -23.09 -1.95
C ARG A 505 28.00 -23.44 -3.44
N VAL A 506 28.01 -22.44 -4.31
CA VAL A 506 28.05 -22.67 -5.76
C VAL A 506 29.35 -23.33 -6.20
N PHE A 507 30.49 -22.94 -5.66
CA PHE A 507 31.78 -23.57 -5.98
C PHE A 507 31.92 -24.97 -5.37
N SER A 508 31.46 -25.19 -4.15
CA SER A 508 31.54 -26.50 -3.47
C SER A 508 30.70 -27.58 -4.18
N ARG A 509 29.55 -27.23 -4.77
CA ARG A 509 28.73 -28.17 -5.54
C ARG A 509 29.32 -28.51 -6.92
N GLY A 510 30.30 -27.74 -7.41
CA GLY A 510 30.96 -27.94 -8.71
C GLY A 510 29.97 -27.85 -9.88
N ASP A 511 30.00 -28.86 -10.75
CA ASP A 511 29.16 -28.93 -11.95
C ASP A 511 27.79 -29.61 -11.71
N ASN A 512 27.44 -29.90 -10.47
CA ASN A 512 26.13 -30.48 -10.12
C ASN A 512 25.00 -29.42 -10.21
N HIS A 513 24.77 -28.90 -11.43
CA HIS A 513 23.71 -27.95 -11.74
C HIS A 513 23.40 -27.95 -13.24
N GLN A 514 22.11 -27.75 -13.62
CA GLN A 514 21.67 -27.84 -15.00
C GLN A 514 22.35 -26.85 -15.94
N THR A 515 22.60 -25.63 -15.47
CA THR A 515 22.99 -24.49 -16.34
C THR A 515 24.27 -23.79 -15.91
N ILE A 516 24.72 -23.94 -14.67
CA ILE A 516 25.90 -23.25 -14.11
C ILE A 516 26.92 -24.31 -13.70
N GLN A 517 27.93 -24.49 -14.57
CA GLN A 517 29.05 -25.39 -14.34
C GLN A 517 30.20 -24.59 -13.75
N ALA A 518 30.44 -24.75 -12.43
CA ALA A 518 31.38 -23.93 -11.68
C ALA A 518 32.84 -24.32 -11.92
N ALA A 519 33.11 -25.58 -12.37
CA ALA A 519 34.46 -26.04 -12.62
C ALA A 519 35.09 -25.49 -13.90
N SER A 520 34.29 -25.04 -14.88
CA SER A 520 34.79 -24.67 -16.21
C SER A 520 35.21 -23.20 -16.35
N ASP A 521 34.55 -22.24 -15.64
CA ASP A 521 34.85 -20.80 -15.70
C ASP A 521 34.33 -20.04 -14.46
N GLN A 522 35.16 -19.96 -13.43
CA GLN A 522 34.80 -19.31 -12.15
C GLN A 522 34.48 -17.83 -12.32
N ASN A 523 35.21 -17.09 -13.17
CA ASN A 523 34.97 -15.67 -13.38
C ASN A 523 33.61 -15.40 -14.04
N LYS A 524 33.21 -16.24 -14.98
CA LYS A 524 31.90 -16.18 -15.62
C LYS A 524 30.78 -16.47 -14.63
N VAL A 525 30.96 -17.45 -13.75
CA VAL A 525 30.00 -17.78 -12.71
C VAL A 525 29.83 -16.64 -11.71
N LEU A 526 30.93 -16.03 -11.26
CA LEU A 526 30.89 -14.83 -10.40
C LEU A 526 30.16 -13.68 -11.07
N GLY A 527 30.42 -13.42 -12.36
CA GLY A 527 29.71 -12.39 -13.11
C GLY A 527 28.18 -12.65 -13.22
N ILE A 528 27.77 -13.90 -13.36
CA ILE A 528 26.36 -14.30 -13.36
C ILE A 528 25.75 -14.07 -11.97
N MET A 529 26.42 -14.47 -10.90
CA MET A 529 25.95 -14.29 -9.53
C MET A 529 25.77 -12.82 -9.17
N GLU A 530 26.75 -11.97 -9.49
CA GLU A 530 26.64 -10.51 -9.31
C GLU A 530 25.49 -9.91 -10.14
N GLY A 531 25.27 -10.42 -11.35
CA GLY A 531 24.12 -10.02 -12.16
C GLY A 531 22.77 -10.30 -11.50
N PHE A 532 22.66 -11.42 -10.75
CA PHE A 532 21.45 -11.73 -9.97
C PHE A 532 21.31 -10.83 -8.74
N ILE A 533 22.39 -10.56 -8.02
CA ILE A 533 22.40 -9.67 -6.85
C ILE A 533 22.02 -8.24 -7.28
N ASN A 534 22.61 -7.73 -8.36
CA ASN A 534 22.38 -6.35 -8.81
C ASN A 534 20.95 -6.09 -9.33
N ARG A 535 20.24 -7.12 -9.82
CA ARG A 535 18.86 -7.01 -10.29
C ARG A 535 17.82 -7.49 -9.28
N PHE A 536 18.26 -7.94 -8.09
CA PHE A 536 17.34 -8.40 -7.06
C PHE A 536 16.49 -7.24 -6.53
N GLU A 537 15.19 -7.43 -6.55
CA GLU A 537 14.20 -6.52 -5.99
C GLU A 537 13.55 -7.19 -4.78
N ALA A 538 13.83 -6.66 -3.59
CA ALA A 538 13.30 -7.21 -2.35
C ALA A 538 11.77 -7.33 -2.40
N LEU A 539 11.25 -8.42 -1.82
CA LEU A 539 9.82 -8.63 -1.68
C LEU A 539 9.22 -7.55 -0.78
N ASN A 540 8.08 -7.00 -1.19
CA ASN A 540 7.28 -6.07 -0.39
C ASN A 540 5.82 -6.54 -0.38
N PRO A 541 5.37 -7.29 0.64
CA PRO A 541 4.04 -7.89 0.69
C PRO A 541 2.90 -6.85 0.71
N TYR A 542 3.21 -5.57 0.89
CA TYR A 542 2.23 -4.47 0.93
C TYR A 542 2.13 -3.68 -0.37
N SER A 543 2.79 -4.12 -1.44
CA SER A 543 2.77 -3.45 -2.74
C SER A 543 2.67 -4.45 -3.90
N GLN A 544 1.98 -4.06 -4.99
CA GLN A 544 1.95 -4.87 -6.20
C GLN A 544 3.35 -5.10 -6.77
N PRO A 545 3.60 -6.33 -7.23
CA PRO A 545 2.71 -7.47 -7.31
C PRO A 545 2.70 -8.36 -6.06
N ASP A 546 3.54 -8.09 -5.09
CA ASP A 546 3.89 -8.99 -4.00
C ASP A 546 2.75 -9.16 -2.98
N ASP A 547 1.78 -8.21 -2.93
CA ASP A 547 0.51 -8.31 -2.22
C ASP A 547 -0.44 -9.40 -2.75
N GLY A 548 -0.08 -10.01 -3.88
CA GLY A 548 -0.80 -11.13 -4.49
C GLY A 548 -0.47 -12.50 -3.89
N PHE A 549 0.58 -12.62 -3.06
CA PHE A 549 0.89 -13.85 -2.33
C PHE A 549 -0.08 -14.05 -1.17
N ASP A 550 -0.52 -15.28 -0.97
CA ASP A 550 -1.44 -15.64 0.12
C ASP A 550 -0.71 -15.77 1.46
N ALA A 551 0.58 -16.11 1.47
CA ALA A 551 1.48 -16.12 2.63
C ALA A 551 2.93 -15.86 2.21
N VAL A 552 3.73 -15.38 3.14
CA VAL A 552 5.18 -15.14 2.95
C VAL A 552 5.93 -15.82 4.10
N ILE A 553 6.91 -16.63 3.74
CA ILE A 553 7.83 -17.29 4.67
C ILE A 553 9.22 -16.67 4.45
N ASP A 554 9.71 -15.96 5.44
CA ASP A 554 11.05 -15.36 5.40
C ASP A 554 12.11 -16.39 5.75
N LEU A 555 13.13 -16.51 4.89
CA LEU A 555 14.24 -17.43 5.00
C LEU A 555 15.58 -16.70 5.04
N ASP A 556 16.54 -17.22 5.76
CA ASP A 556 17.89 -16.65 5.81
C ASP A 556 18.79 -17.27 4.71
N PRO A 557 19.24 -16.47 3.72
CA PRO A 557 20.14 -16.96 2.68
C PRO A 557 21.52 -17.39 3.20
N ILE A 558 21.90 -17.00 4.42
CA ILE A 558 23.17 -17.36 5.07
C ILE A 558 23.04 -18.69 5.83
N ALA A 559 21.89 -18.95 6.45
CA ALA A 559 21.62 -20.15 7.23
C ALA A 559 21.70 -21.43 6.39
N ASP A 560 21.94 -22.56 7.03
CA ASP A 560 21.98 -23.83 6.36
C ASP A 560 20.61 -24.21 5.75
N SER A 561 20.64 -25.02 4.68
CA SER A 561 19.41 -25.48 4.04
C SER A 561 18.53 -26.30 4.99
N ARG A 562 19.13 -26.93 6.00
CA ARG A 562 18.43 -27.67 7.05
C ARG A 562 17.56 -26.75 7.92
N ASP A 563 18.12 -25.62 8.39
CA ASP A 563 17.41 -24.64 9.21
C ASP A 563 16.28 -23.98 8.44
N ASN A 564 16.54 -23.61 7.18
CA ASN A 564 15.53 -23.06 6.30
C ASN A 564 14.42 -24.08 5.96
N LEU A 565 14.73 -25.37 5.81
CA LEU A 565 13.74 -26.43 5.62
C LEU A 565 12.82 -26.54 6.83
N GLU A 566 13.36 -26.54 8.03
CA GLU A 566 12.60 -26.56 9.28
C GLU A 566 11.68 -25.35 9.39
N THR A 567 12.19 -24.16 9.07
CA THR A 567 11.39 -22.93 9.03
C THR A 567 10.22 -23.02 8.05
N VAL A 568 10.46 -23.56 6.83
CA VAL A 568 9.41 -23.74 5.82
C VAL A 568 8.33 -24.70 6.33
N ILE A 569 8.72 -25.85 6.91
CA ILE A 569 7.77 -26.86 7.38
C ILE A 569 6.96 -26.32 8.57
N SER A 570 7.64 -25.71 9.55
CA SER A 570 6.96 -25.11 10.71
C SER A 570 5.93 -24.07 10.29
N GLN A 571 6.31 -23.10 9.46
CA GLN A 571 5.39 -22.05 9.05
C GLN A 571 4.29 -22.55 8.10
N LEU A 572 4.56 -23.53 7.24
CA LEU A 572 3.50 -24.17 6.44
C LEU A 572 2.51 -24.95 7.32
N SER A 573 2.98 -25.60 8.39
CA SER A 573 2.11 -26.27 9.36
C SER A 573 1.24 -25.26 10.12
N ASP A 574 1.80 -24.09 10.46
CA ASP A 574 1.04 -23.00 11.10
C ASP A 574 0.00 -22.38 10.15
N PHE A 575 0.38 -22.13 8.90
CA PHE A 575 -0.54 -21.56 7.90
C PHE A 575 -1.59 -22.54 7.39
N PHE A 576 -1.22 -23.81 7.28
CA PHE A 576 -2.04 -24.86 6.68
C PHE A 576 -1.96 -26.16 7.52
N PRO A 577 -2.57 -26.22 8.72
CA PRO A 577 -2.45 -27.36 9.64
C PRO A 577 -2.88 -28.70 9.03
N LYS A 578 -3.84 -28.71 8.10
CA LYS A 578 -4.27 -29.95 7.40
C LYS A 578 -3.33 -30.38 6.29
N LEU A 579 -2.42 -29.52 5.86
CA LEU A 579 -1.41 -29.86 4.85
C LEU A 579 -0.32 -30.74 5.45
N ILE A 580 0.11 -30.42 6.67
CA ILE A 580 1.16 -31.13 7.39
C ILE A 580 0.60 -31.55 8.77
N PRO A 581 -0.25 -32.59 8.81
CA PRO A 581 -0.83 -33.05 10.07
C PRO A 581 0.22 -33.66 11.02
N ASP A 582 1.26 -34.27 10.46
CA ASP A 582 2.36 -34.86 11.20
C ASP A 582 3.65 -34.14 10.82
N VAL A 583 4.19 -33.34 11.71
CA VAL A 583 5.45 -32.61 11.51
C VAL A 583 6.61 -33.59 11.55
N PRO A 584 7.47 -33.69 10.50
CA PRO A 584 8.62 -34.57 10.46
C PRO A 584 9.57 -34.34 11.63
N SER A 585 10.19 -35.40 12.12
CA SER A 585 11.19 -35.33 13.18
C SER A 585 12.50 -34.67 12.69
N SER A 586 13.35 -34.23 13.62
CA SER A 586 14.67 -33.68 13.29
C SER A 586 15.50 -34.65 12.44
N ASN A 587 15.44 -35.98 12.72
CA ASN A 587 16.14 -36.97 11.95
C ASN A 587 15.60 -37.08 10.51
N ASP A 588 14.28 -37.02 10.32
CA ASP A 588 13.68 -37.04 8.98
C ASP A 588 14.14 -35.82 8.14
N LEU A 589 14.27 -34.68 8.79
CA LEU A 589 14.76 -33.46 8.12
C LEU A 589 16.24 -33.57 7.74
N ASP A 590 17.06 -34.14 8.62
CA ASP A 590 18.49 -34.39 8.37
C ASP A 590 18.68 -35.38 7.21
N ASP A 591 17.91 -36.47 7.19
CA ASP A 591 17.93 -37.47 6.11
C ASP A 591 17.44 -36.86 4.79
N ALA A 592 16.39 -36.03 4.80
CA ALA A 592 15.89 -35.34 3.61
C ALA A 592 16.93 -34.39 2.99
N ILE A 593 17.66 -33.64 3.81
CA ILE A 593 18.77 -32.79 3.33
C ILE A 593 19.92 -33.63 2.80
N LYS A 594 20.26 -34.74 3.46
CA LYS A 594 21.29 -35.66 2.98
C LYS A 594 20.95 -36.23 1.60
N VAL A 595 19.72 -36.69 1.41
CA VAL A 595 19.20 -37.15 0.12
C VAL A 595 19.27 -36.03 -0.92
N ALA A 596 18.81 -34.83 -0.58
CA ALA A 596 18.84 -33.67 -1.49
C ALA A 596 20.25 -33.27 -1.95
N LEU A 597 21.27 -33.49 -1.10
CA LEU A 597 22.64 -33.15 -1.43
C LEU A 597 23.38 -34.30 -2.17
N SER A 598 23.05 -35.57 -1.90
CA SER A 598 23.76 -36.73 -2.43
C SER A 598 23.10 -37.37 -3.65
N GLU A 599 21.77 -37.39 -3.73
CA GLU A 599 21.04 -38.13 -4.75
C GLU A 599 20.49 -37.25 -5.88
N TYR A 600 20.49 -35.92 -5.68
CA TYR A 600 20.02 -35.01 -6.71
C TYR A 600 20.90 -35.04 -7.95
N THR A 601 20.33 -35.48 -9.07
CA THR A 601 20.98 -35.48 -10.39
C THR A 601 20.32 -34.44 -11.29
N PRO A 602 21.03 -33.36 -11.66
CA PRO A 602 20.47 -32.32 -12.53
C PRO A 602 20.26 -32.84 -13.95
N ASP A 603 19.20 -32.36 -14.61
CA ASP A 603 18.99 -32.59 -16.05
C ASP A 603 19.88 -31.66 -16.86
N ILE A 604 21.07 -32.09 -17.20
CA ILE A 604 22.13 -31.31 -17.88
C ILE A 604 21.96 -31.17 -19.38
N ARG A 605 20.79 -31.48 -19.96
CA ARG A 605 20.53 -31.37 -21.41
C ARG A 605 20.69 -29.93 -21.98
N HIS A 606 20.90 -28.92 -21.10
CA HIS A 606 21.11 -27.51 -21.48
C HIS A 606 22.25 -26.85 -20.71
N THR A 607 23.33 -26.51 -21.42
CA THR A 607 24.36 -25.60 -20.91
C THR A 607 24.09 -24.16 -21.39
N ILE A 608 24.18 -23.16 -20.49
CA ILE A 608 24.26 -21.76 -20.89
C ILE A 608 25.64 -21.54 -21.50
N GLY A 609 25.74 -21.59 -22.81
CA GLY A 609 27.04 -21.36 -23.51
C GLY A 609 27.12 -21.90 -24.92
N ASP A 610 26.37 -22.92 -25.32
CA ASP A 610 26.31 -23.39 -26.69
C ASP A 610 25.47 -22.46 -27.59
N ARG A 611 25.95 -21.24 -27.78
CA ARG A 611 25.64 -20.52 -29.00
C ARG A 611 26.64 -21.02 -30.03
N GLY A 612 26.16 -21.87 -30.94
CA GLY A 612 26.92 -22.29 -32.13
C GLY A 612 27.61 -21.10 -32.81
N PRO A 613 28.61 -21.34 -33.65
CA PRO A 613 29.50 -20.31 -34.18
C PRO A 613 28.66 -19.18 -34.80
N LYS A 614 28.84 -17.97 -34.26
CA LYS A 614 28.25 -16.76 -34.84
C LYS A 614 28.75 -16.64 -36.28
N HIS A 615 27.89 -16.78 -37.24
CA HIS A 615 28.17 -16.30 -38.58
C HIS A 615 28.56 -14.81 -38.48
N ASN A 616 29.84 -14.55 -38.63
CA ASN A 616 30.39 -13.21 -38.77
C ASN A 616 29.92 -12.64 -40.12
N ASN A 617 28.78 -11.99 -40.14
CA ASN A 617 28.47 -11.04 -41.21
C ASN A 617 29.35 -9.81 -40.96
N LYS A 618 30.49 -9.80 -41.61
CA LYS A 618 31.32 -8.59 -41.79
C LYS A 618 30.43 -7.54 -42.47
N LYS A 619 30.04 -6.52 -41.72
CA LYS A 619 29.50 -5.29 -42.30
C LYS A 619 30.63 -4.66 -43.14
N GLN A 620 30.42 -4.58 -44.43
CA GLN A 620 31.24 -3.73 -45.31
C GLN A 620 31.06 -2.26 -44.90
N PRO A 621 32.11 -1.44 -45.01
CA PRO A 621 32.02 -0.03 -44.64
C PRO A 621 31.14 0.71 -45.65
N PHE A 622 30.24 1.51 -45.12
CA PHE A 622 29.36 2.39 -45.87
C PHE A 622 30.23 3.51 -46.48
N VAL A 623 30.36 3.53 -47.81
CA VAL A 623 30.97 4.62 -48.57
C VAL A 623 29.94 5.75 -48.66
N SER A 624 30.30 6.91 -48.15
CA SER A 624 29.55 8.15 -48.27
C SER A 624 29.55 8.61 -49.74
N SER A 625 28.37 8.90 -50.29
CA SER A 625 28.19 9.62 -51.57
C SER A 625 27.27 10.82 -51.38
N PRO A 626 27.39 11.85 -52.25
CA PRO A 626 27.38 13.24 -51.84
C PRO A 626 26.01 13.93 -51.95
N GLN A 627 25.95 15.08 -51.30
CA GLN A 627 24.86 16.06 -51.30
C GLN A 627 24.40 16.45 -52.70
N TRP A 628 23.08 16.52 -52.92
CA TRP A 628 22.48 17.29 -54.01
C TRP A 628 21.58 18.38 -53.43
N THR A 629 21.87 19.57 -53.93
CA THR A 629 21.24 20.85 -53.69
C THR A 629 19.85 20.96 -54.32
N LYS A 630 19.03 21.81 -53.74
CA LYS A 630 17.73 22.27 -54.24
C LYS A 630 17.76 22.78 -55.68
N SER A 631 16.77 22.43 -56.49
CA SER A 631 16.26 23.26 -57.57
C SER A 631 14.77 23.05 -57.79
N THR A 632 14.12 24.16 -58.01
CA THR A 632 12.70 24.45 -58.22
C THR A 632 12.22 24.06 -59.64
N ASN A 633 10.92 23.79 -59.75
CA ASN A 633 9.94 24.19 -60.75
C ASN A 633 9.25 23.11 -61.62
N THR A 634 7.94 23.21 -61.48
CA THR A 634 6.85 23.29 -62.50
C THR A 634 6.45 22.10 -63.37
N ASN A 635 5.15 21.78 -63.20
CA ASN A 635 4.10 21.50 -64.21
C ASN A 635 4.22 20.39 -65.24
N HIS A 636 3.30 19.48 -65.30
CA HIS A 636 2.12 19.32 -66.18
C HIS A 636 1.60 17.88 -66.25
N LEU A 637 0.31 17.76 -65.98
CA LEU A 637 -0.75 17.04 -66.70
C LEU A 637 -0.48 15.64 -67.37
N LEU A 638 -1.21 14.62 -67.03
CA LEU A 638 -2.37 14.02 -67.73
C LEU A 638 -2.53 12.54 -67.41
N GLU A 639 -3.78 12.22 -67.02
CA GLU A 639 -4.65 11.12 -67.37
C GLU A 639 -4.20 9.64 -67.31
N GLY A 640 -5.03 8.84 -66.62
CA GLY A 640 -5.47 7.61 -67.19
C GLY A 640 -5.71 6.43 -66.25
N ALA A 641 -6.95 6.33 -65.76
CA ALA A 641 -7.76 5.09 -65.66
C ALA A 641 -7.38 3.91 -64.76
N THR A 642 -8.25 3.74 -63.74
CA THR A 642 -8.98 2.51 -63.33
C THR A 642 -8.19 1.30 -62.83
N SER A 643 -8.39 0.90 -61.57
CA SER A 643 -9.36 -0.14 -61.13
C SER A 643 -9.18 -0.45 -59.64
N ASN A 644 -10.35 -0.64 -59.02
CA ASN A 644 -10.69 -1.08 -57.68
C ASN A 644 -9.79 -2.17 -57.05
N SER A 645 -9.46 -2.01 -55.77
CA SER A 645 -9.81 -3.00 -54.74
C SER A 645 -9.71 -2.35 -53.34
N GLN A 646 -10.84 -2.38 -52.67
CA GLN A 646 -11.00 -1.95 -51.27
C GLN A 646 -10.30 -2.95 -50.36
N GLU A 647 -9.43 -2.46 -49.48
CA GLU A 647 -9.16 -3.09 -48.20
C GLU A 647 -9.28 -2.02 -47.09
N ALA A 648 -10.19 -2.32 -46.16
CA ALA A 648 -10.54 -1.43 -45.06
C ALA A 648 -9.48 -1.44 -43.98
N GLU A 649 -8.88 -0.28 -43.70
CA GLU A 649 -8.12 -0.06 -42.47
C GLU A 649 -9.08 0.10 -41.29
N ALA A 650 -8.89 -0.76 -40.27
CA ALA A 650 -9.54 -0.64 -38.99
C ALA A 650 -8.93 0.52 -38.16
N PRO A 651 -9.73 1.28 -37.43
CA PRO A 651 -9.23 2.43 -36.67
C PRO A 651 -8.45 1.98 -35.44
N ARG A 652 -7.25 2.56 -35.26
CA ARG A 652 -6.49 2.47 -34.01
C ARG A 652 -7.23 3.17 -32.88
N ILE A 653 -7.67 2.41 -31.91
CA ILE A 653 -8.22 2.93 -30.67
C ILE A 653 -7.05 3.36 -29.78
N CYS A 654 -6.91 4.66 -29.59
CA CYS A 654 -6.07 5.23 -28.53
C CYS A 654 -6.73 4.95 -27.19
N PHE A 655 -6.12 4.10 -26.36
CA PHE A 655 -6.49 3.95 -24.96
C PHE A 655 -6.07 5.19 -24.19
N SER A 656 -7.00 6.07 -23.91
CA SER A 656 -6.85 7.07 -22.85
C SER A 656 -6.86 6.39 -21.49
N HIS A 657 -5.88 6.69 -20.67
CA HIS A 657 -5.80 6.20 -19.30
C HIS A 657 -7.04 6.61 -18.51
N PRO A 658 -7.63 5.72 -17.70
CA PRO A 658 -8.71 6.08 -16.80
C PRO A 658 -8.23 7.08 -15.75
N PRO A 659 -9.09 7.99 -15.28
CA PRO A 659 -8.75 8.90 -14.21
C PRO A 659 -8.46 8.10 -12.93
N LYS A 660 -7.35 8.47 -12.27
CA LYS A 660 -6.97 7.92 -10.97
C LYS A 660 -8.03 8.31 -9.95
N ASP A 661 -8.53 7.33 -9.22
CA ASP A 661 -9.41 7.55 -8.07
C ASP A 661 -8.81 8.56 -7.10
N PRO A 662 -9.62 9.47 -6.55
CA PRO A 662 -9.20 10.24 -5.39
C PRO A 662 -9.08 9.31 -4.20
N ASP A 663 -7.91 9.30 -3.58
CA ASP A 663 -7.67 8.65 -2.30
C ASP A 663 -8.67 9.15 -1.25
N PRO A 664 -9.15 8.26 -0.37
CA PRO A 664 -9.97 8.61 0.76
C PRO A 664 -9.24 9.50 1.76
#